data_04db2d0ffb877e3e098b7f9ffa38e5f2
#
_entry.id   04db2d0ffb877e3e098b7f9ffa38e5f2
#
_cell.length_a   1.000
_cell.length_b   1.000
_cell.length_c   1.000
_cell.angle_alpha   90.00
_cell.angle_beta   90.00
_cell.angle_gamma   90.00
#
_symmetry.space_group_name_H-M   'P 1'
#
loop_
_entity.id
_entity.type
_entity.pdbx_description
1 polymer ?
#
loop_
_entity_poly.entity_id
_entity_poly.type
_entity_poly.pdbx_seq_one_letter_code
_entity_poly.pdbx_strand_id
1 'polypeptide(L)'
;MRFVRKRPMLAAFLIPLFIEIIICIGNSIYPFGNNCLLHMDLYHQYCPFFSELHDKIINGGSLQYSWNLGLGSDFVSLYAYYLASPLNWLVAIFPKTHIIEFIELLILLKIAASGATFFYFLKEHFGLIGKDGKYHGDTLMVSFVFSTAYALSGFVAAYSWDVMWMDVIALAPLVIAGLDRLVREKKPGLYYVSLALAIWCDYYLCIMLCIFLVLYFFWMIINQKDRKIRAFVQFALYSLLAGGTGAMLMIPEMKILSYSGSSEMTFPKIMEWYFNIITEIGRMCTGAAVYEGTEHWPNLYAGVFCLILIVLFFLNRRISLKQKVAGGMCIALFAVSFANNYLDFIWHGFHFPDSLPGRQSYLFIFVVLIMGFEVYRKKRVIKMWHIIVAAVISLILIIVSCLKSADEVTDTYAFLISILFILAYAIMMALIRIVSGKRRKLVMQFICGFAIVELAVNMALTGFGCTSRENYVQNEDDMEKILILAKKDAKKDGDLFYRVEDTERMTKNDSMRYGYSGATQFSSLMNINVSHFYQSLYMEGGKNFYCYNGATPISSAMLSVKYFISQSPDLESPLRTLVGKCGKHYLYKNNYNLPIGFVMDENAVNSLILSPSSKLNGINTLGSVLGADDVTLMHTNCNQDAAPGVTVITVSQSGYYYAAYDNCSSDSLTVAYKNTSMVYSKTTHRYMFDLGYFSAGDRITISNNDAEKINFTVYKLNMDAIEQQYDTLSRENFELTGFTDTNVKGNINMSKEGRLIFSIPAEEGWSMYVDGKKTAYTEFAQTFISIDLDEGEHEIELKYETPGLKQGAAVTVSCVGIFILITLIKKYGRTQFRHKNSVK
;
A
#
# COMPACT_ATOMS: atom_id res chain seq x y z
N MET A 1 2.49 3.47 -40.12
CA MET A 1 1.05 3.39 -40.45
C MET A 1 0.56 1.98 -40.85
N ARG A 2 1.25 1.20 -41.69
CA ARG A 2 0.79 -0.16 -42.09
C ARG A 2 0.79 -1.15 -40.95
N PHE A 3 1.79 -1.12 -40.03
CA PHE A 3 1.89 -1.90 -38.79
C PHE A 3 0.75 -1.56 -37.83
N VAL A 4 0.56 -0.27 -37.53
CA VAL A 4 -0.47 0.25 -36.61
C VAL A 4 -1.89 -0.17 -37.00
N ARG A 5 -2.19 -0.18 -38.30
CA ARG A 5 -3.48 -0.63 -38.83
C ARG A 5 -3.69 -2.15 -38.74
N LYS A 6 -2.61 -2.93 -38.81
CA LYS A 6 -2.68 -4.40 -38.72
C LYS A 6 -2.78 -4.89 -37.27
N ARG A 7 -2.16 -4.19 -36.31
CA ARG A 7 -2.08 -4.55 -34.87
C ARG A 7 -2.42 -3.36 -33.96
N PRO A 8 -3.66 -2.83 -34.01
CA PRO A 8 -4.00 -1.61 -33.30
C PRO A 8 -3.96 -1.76 -31.78
N MET A 9 -4.28 -2.94 -31.24
CA MET A 9 -4.15 -3.21 -29.80
C MET A 9 -2.70 -3.08 -29.34
N LEU A 10 -1.77 -3.67 -30.10
CA LEU A 10 -0.34 -3.57 -29.78
C LEU A 10 0.15 -2.11 -29.88
N ALA A 11 -0.37 -1.32 -30.85
CA ALA A 11 -0.03 0.09 -30.94
C ALA A 11 -0.56 0.89 -29.73
N ALA A 12 -1.77 0.60 -29.25
CA ALA A 12 -2.35 1.22 -28.06
C ALA A 12 -1.59 0.88 -26.78
N PHE A 13 -0.92 -0.27 -26.73
CA PHE A 13 0.00 -0.67 -25.68
C PHE A 13 1.36 0.05 -25.80
N LEU A 14 1.94 0.06 -27.00
CA LEU A 14 3.30 0.56 -27.22
C LEU A 14 3.43 2.09 -27.14
N ILE A 15 2.34 2.86 -27.41
CA ILE A 15 2.39 4.33 -27.34
C ILE A 15 2.65 4.81 -25.91
N PRO A 16 1.85 4.49 -24.89
CA PRO A 16 2.18 4.86 -23.51
C PRO A 16 3.51 4.28 -23.05
N LEU A 17 3.79 2.99 -23.30
CA LEU A 17 5.06 2.38 -22.92
C LEU A 17 6.28 3.14 -23.46
N PHE A 18 6.24 3.59 -24.71
CA PHE A 18 7.32 4.36 -25.32
C PHE A 18 7.48 5.73 -24.65
N ILE A 19 6.37 6.38 -24.29
CA ILE A 19 6.39 7.66 -23.57
C ILE A 19 7.02 7.47 -22.19
N GLU A 20 6.61 6.45 -21.46
CA GLU A 20 7.14 6.12 -20.13
C GLU A 20 8.65 5.84 -20.17
N ILE A 21 9.13 5.06 -21.16
CA ILE A 21 10.57 4.81 -21.33
C ILE A 21 11.33 6.13 -21.57
N ILE A 22 10.78 7.05 -22.37
CA ILE A 22 11.40 8.37 -22.58
C ILE A 22 11.46 9.15 -21.26
N ILE A 23 10.40 9.10 -20.46
CA ILE A 23 10.36 9.77 -19.16
C ILE A 23 11.37 9.13 -18.21
N CYS A 24 11.49 7.80 -18.18
CA CYS A 24 12.51 7.09 -17.39
C CYS A 24 13.94 7.50 -17.79
N ILE A 25 14.21 7.66 -19.10
CA ILE A 25 15.51 8.17 -19.57
C ILE A 25 15.73 9.60 -19.05
N GLY A 26 14.71 10.47 -19.15
CA GLY A 26 14.79 11.86 -18.68
C GLY A 26 15.03 11.98 -17.16
N ASN A 27 14.45 11.09 -16.38
CA ASN A 27 14.60 11.03 -14.91
C ASN A 27 15.80 10.19 -14.46
N SER A 28 16.67 9.75 -15.38
CA SER A 28 17.86 8.93 -15.06
C SER A 28 17.53 7.67 -14.25
N ILE A 29 16.40 7.01 -14.56
CA ILE A 29 16.02 5.74 -13.95
C ILE A 29 16.96 4.64 -14.47
N TYR A 30 17.39 3.73 -13.59
CA TYR A 30 18.24 2.62 -13.96
C TYR A 30 17.59 1.77 -15.09
N PRO A 31 18.32 1.36 -16.14
CA PRO A 31 19.79 1.45 -16.35
C PRO A 31 20.27 2.76 -17.01
N PHE A 32 19.42 3.78 -17.15
CA PHE A 32 19.79 5.04 -17.79
C PHE A 32 20.49 6.03 -16.84
N GLY A 33 20.50 5.73 -15.54
CA GLY A 33 21.16 6.50 -14.49
C GLY A 33 21.06 5.79 -13.14
N ASN A 34 21.14 6.53 -12.03
CA ASN A 34 21.19 5.98 -10.67
C ASN A 34 19.89 6.17 -9.86
N ASN A 35 18.82 6.62 -10.49
CA ASN A 35 17.52 6.73 -9.83
C ASN A 35 16.67 5.47 -10.00
N CYS A 36 15.62 5.36 -9.17
CA CYS A 36 14.59 4.33 -9.26
C CYS A 36 13.20 4.93 -8.97
N LEU A 37 12.14 4.18 -9.31
CA LEU A 37 10.75 4.57 -9.09
C LEU A 37 10.26 4.28 -7.66
N LEU A 38 11.14 3.86 -6.75
CA LEU A 38 10.74 3.62 -5.36
C LEU A 38 10.33 4.94 -4.72
N HIS A 39 9.05 5.06 -4.39
CA HIS A 39 8.44 6.25 -3.82
C HIS A 39 7.35 5.84 -2.82
N MET A 40 7.13 6.61 -1.76
CA MET A 40 6.11 6.34 -0.74
C MET A 40 6.12 4.86 -0.25
N ASP A 41 4.98 4.20 -0.27
CA ASP A 41 4.85 2.81 0.18
C ASP A 41 5.57 1.80 -0.73
N LEU A 42 5.85 2.16 -1.99
CA LEU A 42 6.68 1.32 -2.85
C LEU A 42 8.10 1.14 -2.29
N TYR A 43 8.65 2.22 -1.68
CA TYR A 43 9.93 2.22 -0.98
C TYR A 43 9.86 1.46 0.35
N HIS A 44 8.83 1.74 1.16
CA HIS A 44 8.76 1.30 2.55
C HIS A 44 8.10 -0.07 2.73
N GLN A 45 7.22 -0.50 1.82
CA GLN A 45 6.40 -1.71 1.93
C GLN A 45 6.58 -2.65 0.74
N TYR A 46 6.22 -2.24 -0.48
CA TYR A 46 6.17 -3.18 -1.61
C TYR A 46 7.52 -3.80 -1.95
N CYS A 47 8.60 -3.03 -2.00
CA CYS A 47 9.91 -3.58 -2.33
C CYS A 47 10.38 -4.63 -1.31
N PRO A 48 10.29 -4.42 0.02
CA PRO A 48 10.49 -5.46 1.02
C PRO A 48 9.54 -6.66 0.87
N PHE A 49 8.25 -6.43 0.58
CA PHE A 49 7.27 -7.52 0.43
C PHE A 49 7.55 -8.39 -0.80
N PHE A 50 7.98 -7.78 -1.91
CA PHE A 50 8.45 -8.53 -3.09
C PHE A 50 9.73 -9.32 -2.80
N SER A 51 10.62 -8.81 -1.96
CA SER A 51 11.83 -9.52 -1.53
C SER A 51 11.47 -10.78 -0.74
N GLU A 52 10.52 -10.67 0.19
CA GLU A 52 10.02 -11.81 0.96
C GLU A 52 9.30 -12.84 0.07
N LEU A 53 8.44 -12.38 -0.86
CA LEU A 53 7.78 -13.27 -1.82
C LEU A 53 8.79 -14.03 -2.67
N HIS A 54 9.83 -13.34 -3.18
CA HIS A 54 10.91 -13.93 -3.93
C HIS A 54 11.61 -15.03 -3.12
N ASP A 55 11.99 -14.71 -1.87
CA ASP A 55 12.70 -15.65 -0.99
C ASP A 55 11.85 -16.88 -0.68
N LYS A 56 10.55 -16.72 -0.39
CA LYS A 56 9.63 -17.84 -0.15
C LYS A 56 9.44 -18.73 -1.39
N ILE A 57 9.40 -18.16 -2.58
CA ILE A 57 9.25 -18.95 -3.81
C ILE A 57 10.55 -19.71 -4.11
N ILE A 58 11.71 -19.07 -3.99
CA ILE A 58 13.02 -19.66 -4.37
C ILE A 58 13.48 -20.66 -3.32
N ASN A 59 13.32 -20.35 -2.02
CA ASN A 59 13.83 -21.19 -0.92
C ASN A 59 12.80 -22.22 -0.43
N GLY A 60 11.55 -22.20 -0.93
CA GLY A 60 10.50 -23.15 -0.56
C GLY A 60 9.89 -22.90 0.82
N GLY A 61 9.87 -21.66 1.31
CA GLY A 61 9.22 -21.25 2.55
C GLY A 61 7.69 -21.34 2.48
N SER A 62 7.04 -21.43 3.65
CA SER A 62 5.58 -21.43 3.72
C SER A 62 5.01 -20.08 3.31
N LEU A 63 3.95 -20.09 2.47
CA LEU A 63 3.18 -18.90 2.16
C LEU A 63 2.14 -18.54 3.24
N GLN A 64 1.99 -19.35 4.29
CA GLN A 64 0.98 -19.09 5.32
C GLN A 64 1.47 -18.09 6.36
N TYR A 65 2.74 -18.14 6.76
CA TYR A 65 3.29 -17.31 7.83
C TYR A 65 4.69 -16.83 7.49
N SER A 66 5.05 -15.63 7.96
CA SER A 66 6.43 -15.13 7.85
C SER A 66 6.93 -14.60 9.18
N TRP A 67 8.08 -15.09 9.63
CA TRP A 67 8.82 -14.60 10.79
C TRP A 67 9.64 -13.34 10.49
N ASN A 68 9.81 -13.01 9.20
CA ASN A 68 10.48 -11.79 8.77
C ASN A 68 9.54 -10.57 8.78
N LEU A 69 8.25 -10.78 9.04
CA LEU A 69 7.24 -9.72 9.14
C LEU A 69 7.04 -9.33 10.61
N GLY A 70 7.88 -8.44 11.11
CA GLY A 70 7.90 -8.00 12.50
C GLY A 70 8.08 -9.18 13.48
N LEU A 71 7.20 -9.30 14.48
CA LEU A 71 7.22 -10.43 15.43
C LEU A 71 6.71 -11.76 14.85
N GLY A 72 6.36 -11.77 13.57
CA GLY A 72 5.71 -12.84 12.84
C GLY A 72 4.24 -12.51 12.57
N SER A 73 3.74 -12.80 11.35
CA SER A 73 2.35 -12.56 10.96
C SER A 73 1.92 -13.41 9.76
N ASP A 74 0.60 -13.45 9.50
CA ASP A 74 0.01 -14.16 8.35
C ASP A 74 0.50 -13.59 7.02
N PHE A 75 1.15 -14.43 6.21
CA PHE A 75 1.67 -14.02 4.91
C PHE A 75 0.63 -14.15 3.79
N VAL A 76 -0.39 -15.04 3.92
CA VAL A 76 -1.48 -15.14 2.92
C VAL A 76 -2.25 -13.84 2.86
N SER A 77 -2.57 -13.25 4.00
CA SER A 77 -3.31 -11.98 4.05
C SER A 77 -2.46 -10.81 3.54
N LEU A 78 -1.16 -10.77 3.87
CA LEU A 78 -0.24 -9.79 3.28
C LEU A 78 -0.15 -9.96 1.75
N TYR A 79 -0.04 -11.20 1.27
CA TYR A 79 -0.07 -11.49 -0.17
C TYR A 79 -1.39 -11.05 -0.80
N ALA A 80 -2.52 -11.33 -0.16
CA ALA A 80 -3.85 -10.98 -0.64
C ALA A 80 -4.02 -9.46 -0.78
N TYR A 81 -3.52 -8.69 0.19
CA TYR A 81 -3.62 -7.23 0.20
C TYR A 81 -2.65 -6.58 -0.81
N TYR A 82 -1.36 -6.95 -0.81
CA TYR A 82 -0.31 -6.21 -1.53
C TYR A 82 0.19 -6.91 -2.80
N LEU A 83 0.14 -8.24 -2.89
CA LEU A 83 0.92 -9.02 -3.85
C LEU A 83 0.10 -9.98 -4.71
N ALA A 84 -1.23 -9.95 -4.63
CA ALA A 84 -2.09 -10.96 -5.24
C ALA A 84 -2.12 -10.99 -6.78
N SER A 85 -1.50 -10.02 -7.47
CA SER A 85 -1.41 -10.06 -8.94
C SER A 85 -0.67 -11.31 -9.42
N PRO A 86 -1.25 -12.09 -10.36
CA PRO A 86 -0.55 -13.24 -10.94
C PRO A 86 0.77 -12.88 -11.61
N LEU A 87 0.95 -11.62 -12.05
CA LEU A 87 2.20 -11.14 -12.65
C LEU A 87 3.34 -11.05 -11.61
N ASN A 88 3.00 -10.91 -10.33
CA ASN A 88 3.99 -10.77 -9.27
C ASN A 88 4.80 -12.06 -9.05
N TRP A 89 4.25 -13.24 -9.41
CA TRP A 89 5.00 -14.50 -9.38
C TRP A 89 6.20 -14.54 -10.33
N LEU A 90 6.23 -13.65 -11.34
CA LEU A 90 7.37 -13.51 -12.23
C LEU A 90 8.61 -12.95 -11.51
N VAL A 91 8.49 -12.45 -10.28
CA VAL A 91 9.62 -12.03 -9.44
C VAL A 91 10.66 -13.15 -9.28
N ALA A 92 10.20 -14.40 -9.24
CA ALA A 92 11.07 -15.58 -9.13
C ALA A 92 12.05 -15.78 -10.33
N ILE A 93 11.80 -15.12 -11.47
CA ILE A 93 12.70 -15.19 -12.63
C ILE A 93 13.85 -14.21 -12.51
N PHE A 94 13.69 -13.17 -11.67
CA PHE A 94 14.71 -12.14 -11.47
C PHE A 94 15.62 -12.50 -10.29
N PRO A 95 16.91 -12.13 -10.31
CA PRO A 95 17.76 -12.20 -9.13
C PRO A 95 17.24 -11.24 -8.03
N LYS A 96 17.45 -11.57 -6.76
CA LYS A 96 17.02 -10.74 -5.62
C LYS A 96 17.56 -9.31 -5.72
N THR A 97 18.77 -9.11 -6.21
CA THR A 97 19.40 -7.79 -6.43
C THR A 97 18.72 -6.94 -7.51
N HIS A 98 17.75 -7.49 -8.26
CA HIS A 98 17.05 -6.83 -9.37
C HIS A 98 15.52 -6.74 -9.13
N ILE A 99 15.09 -6.83 -7.88
CA ILE A 99 13.67 -6.73 -7.51
C ILE A 99 13.14 -5.32 -7.82
N ILE A 100 13.95 -4.28 -7.67
CA ILE A 100 13.58 -2.89 -8.00
C ILE A 100 13.22 -2.81 -9.49
N GLU A 101 14.11 -3.30 -10.36
CA GLU A 101 13.91 -3.28 -11.81
C GLU A 101 12.73 -4.13 -12.26
N PHE A 102 12.46 -5.24 -11.56
CA PHE A 102 11.26 -6.04 -11.79
C PHE A 102 9.98 -5.25 -11.47
N ILE A 103 9.94 -4.56 -10.33
CA ILE A 103 8.78 -3.74 -9.94
C ILE A 103 8.57 -2.60 -10.93
N GLU A 104 9.63 -1.92 -11.34
CA GLU A 104 9.59 -0.85 -12.35
C GLU A 104 9.03 -1.36 -13.69
N LEU A 105 9.51 -2.53 -14.14
CA LEU A 105 8.97 -3.17 -15.34
C LEU A 105 7.49 -3.48 -15.21
N LEU A 106 7.02 -3.97 -14.03
CA LEU A 106 5.59 -4.21 -13.78
C LEU A 106 4.77 -2.92 -13.89
N ILE A 107 5.23 -1.83 -13.30
CA ILE A 107 4.56 -0.52 -13.37
C ILE A 107 4.37 -0.12 -14.83
N LEU A 108 5.44 -0.07 -15.61
CA LEU A 108 5.41 0.32 -17.03
C LEU A 108 4.47 -0.59 -17.85
N LEU A 109 4.55 -1.91 -17.64
CA LEU A 109 3.69 -2.86 -18.36
C LEU A 109 2.21 -2.74 -17.99
N LYS A 110 1.87 -2.48 -16.73
CA LYS A 110 0.49 -2.30 -16.27
C LYS A 110 -0.11 -0.99 -16.80
N ILE A 111 0.65 0.11 -16.79
CA ILE A 111 0.23 1.38 -17.39
C ILE A 111 -0.01 1.20 -18.91
N ALA A 112 0.93 0.59 -19.63
CA ALA A 112 0.76 0.29 -21.04
C ALA A 112 -0.45 -0.62 -21.34
N ALA A 113 -0.69 -1.61 -20.47
CA ALA A 113 -1.85 -2.50 -20.56
C ALA A 113 -3.17 -1.74 -20.40
N SER A 114 -3.22 -0.74 -19.50
CA SER A 114 -4.42 0.10 -19.29
C SER A 114 -4.81 0.86 -20.57
N GLY A 115 -3.83 1.35 -21.32
CA GLY A 115 -4.05 1.96 -22.62
C GLY A 115 -4.61 0.98 -23.66
N ALA A 116 -4.08 -0.24 -23.71
CA ALA A 116 -4.57 -1.29 -24.62
C ALA A 116 -6.00 -1.72 -24.26
N THR A 117 -6.31 -1.91 -22.99
CA THR A 117 -7.64 -2.34 -22.55
C THR A 117 -8.70 -1.25 -22.74
N PHE A 118 -8.33 0.02 -22.51
CA PHE A 118 -9.22 1.14 -22.82
C PHE A 118 -9.48 1.27 -24.34
N PHE A 119 -8.46 1.04 -25.18
CA PHE A 119 -8.66 0.94 -26.62
C PHE A 119 -9.61 -0.21 -26.98
N TYR A 120 -9.46 -1.38 -26.35
CA TYR A 120 -10.38 -2.50 -26.55
C TYR A 120 -11.82 -2.13 -26.18
N PHE A 121 -12.01 -1.47 -25.03
CA PHE A 121 -13.33 -0.97 -24.61
C PHE A 121 -13.92 -0.01 -25.67
N LEU A 122 -13.17 0.99 -26.14
CA LEU A 122 -13.65 1.91 -27.17
C LEU A 122 -14.07 1.16 -28.44
N LYS A 123 -13.26 0.16 -28.86
CA LYS A 123 -13.54 -0.65 -30.04
C LYS A 123 -14.86 -1.40 -29.91
N GLU A 124 -15.08 -2.09 -28.79
CA GLU A 124 -16.29 -2.91 -28.57
C GLU A 124 -17.53 -2.03 -28.31
N HIS A 125 -17.42 -1.07 -27.40
CA HIS A 125 -18.54 -0.22 -27.00
C HIS A 125 -19.09 0.62 -28.15
N PHE A 126 -18.20 1.18 -28.95
CA PHE A 126 -18.59 2.08 -30.06
C PHE A 126 -18.63 1.41 -31.44
N GLY A 127 -18.22 0.17 -31.58
CA GLY A 127 -18.22 -0.54 -32.86
C GLY A 127 -17.34 0.17 -33.90
N LEU A 128 -16.04 0.36 -33.60
CA LEU A 128 -15.16 1.19 -34.41
C LEU A 128 -14.76 0.58 -35.77
N ILE A 129 -15.02 -0.70 -35.96
CA ILE A 129 -14.72 -1.43 -37.19
C ILE A 129 -15.96 -1.43 -38.08
N GLY A 130 -15.81 -0.97 -39.36
CA GLY A 130 -16.86 -1.03 -40.34
C GLY A 130 -17.14 -2.44 -40.86
N LYS A 131 -18.19 -2.57 -41.69
CA LYS A 131 -18.57 -3.87 -42.28
C LYS A 131 -17.46 -4.41 -43.22
N ASP A 132 -16.58 -3.52 -43.71
CA ASP A 132 -15.39 -3.85 -44.50
C ASP A 132 -14.17 -4.30 -43.66
N GLY A 133 -14.32 -4.46 -42.36
CA GLY A 133 -13.25 -4.85 -41.45
C GLY A 133 -12.22 -3.73 -41.18
N LYS A 134 -12.49 -2.50 -41.58
CA LYS A 134 -11.53 -1.39 -41.43
C LYS A 134 -12.06 -0.32 -40.46
N TYR A 135 -11.13 0.39 -39.83
CA TYR A 135 -11.45 1.56 -39.03
C TYR A 135 -11.86 2.75 -39.91
N HIS A 136 -12.92 3.42 -39.53
CA HIS A 136 -13.45 4.55 -40.28
C HIS A 136 -12.64 5.84 -40.05
N GLY A 137 -12.12 6.41 -41.15
CA GLY A 137 -11.46 7.72 -41.18
C GLY A 137 -10.33 7.88 -40.15
N ASP A 138 -10.42 8.96 -39.34
CA ASP A 138 -9.41 9.30 -38.33
C ASP A 138 -9.68 8.59 -36.97
N THR A 139 -10.70 7.75 -36.90
CA THR A 139 -11.18 7.11 -35.64
C THR A 139 -10.08 6.36 -34.94
N LEU A 140 -9.24 5.62 -35.67
CA LEU A 140 -8.14 4.88 -35.11
C LEU A 140 -7.14 5.77 -34.35
N MET A 141 -6.76 6.90 -34.94
CA MET A 141 -5.81 7.83 -34.29
C MET A 141 -6.40 8.50 -33.07
N VAL A 142 -7.66 8.92 -33.14
CA VAL A 142 -8.37 9.50 -32.01
C VAL A 142 -8.53 8.48 -30.89
N SER A 143 -8.79 7.20 -31.22
CA SER A 143 -8.84 6.14 -30.21
C SER A 143 -7.51 5.97 -29.48
N PHE A 144 -6.36 6.15 -30.15
CA PHE A 144 -5.07 6.14 -29.48
C PHE A 144 -4.89 7.32 -28.53
N VAL A 145 -5.34 8.53 -28.90
CA VAL A 145 -5.29 9.69 -27.99
C VAL A 145 -6.07 9.41 -26.72
N PHE A 146 -7.32 8.93 -26.82
CA PHE A 146 -8.14 8.63 -25.66
C PHE A 146 -7.60 7.47 -24.81
N SER A 147 -7.00 6.46 -25.47
CA SER A 147 -6.36 5.34 -24.77
C SER A 147 -5.10 5.79 -24.03
N THR A 148 -4.29 6.65 -24.61
CA THR A 148 -3.12 7.26 -23.97
C THR A 148 -3.55 8.19 -22.85
N ALA A 149 -4.65 8.95 -23.00
CA ALA A 149 -5.19 9.82 -21.95
C ALA A 149 -5.66 9.03 -20.72
N TYR A 150 -6.18 7.83 -20.91
CA TYR A 150 -6.51 6.94 -19.79
C TYR A 150 -5.25 6.39 -19.12
N ALA A 151 -4.28 5.93 -19.91
CA ALA A 151 -3.03 5.35 -19.41
C ALA A 151 -2.12 6.38 -18.70
N LEU A 152 -2.08 7.63 -19.19
CA LEU A 152 -1.26 8.71 -18.63
C LEU A 152 -2.13 9.77 -17.90
N SER A 153 -3.17 9.29 -17.21
CA SER A 153 -4.09 10.16 -16.46
C SER A 153 -3.48 10.64 -15.15
N GLY A 154 -4.08 11.66 -14.54
CA GLY A 154 -3.67 12.17 -13.24
C GLY A 154 -3.74 11.12 -12.11
N PHE A 155 -4.69 10.19 -12.19
CA PHE A 155 -4.72 9.04 -11.28
C PHE A 155 -3.47 8.18 -11.40
N VAL A 156 -3.07 7.84 -12.64
CA VAL A 156 -1.88 7.02 -12.90
C VAL A 156 -0.61 7.78 -12.53
N ALA A 157 -0.55 9.09 -12.82
CA ALA A 157 0.58 9.92 -12.42
C ALA A 157 0.78 9.96 -10.91
N ALA A 158 -0.31 10.05 -10.13
CA ALA A 158 -0.26 10.06 -8.67
C ALA A 158 0.04 8.68 -8.06
N TYR A 159 -0.59 7.63 -8.58
CA TYR A 159 -0.67 6.35 -7.87
C TYR A 159 -0.03 5.17 -8.62
N SER A 160 0.83 5.41 -9.63
CA SER A 160 1.52 4.32 -10.35
C SER A 160 2.48 3.52 -9.48
N TRP A 161 3.03 4.12 -8.43
CA TRP A 161 3.87 3.47 -7.44
C TRP A 161 3.08 2.48 -6.57
N ASP A 162 1.76 2.64 -6.44
CA ASP A 162 0.87 1.68 -5.79
C ASP A 162 0.53 0.55 -6.77
N VAL A 163 1.49 -0.37 -6.90
CA VAL A 163 1.55 -1.35 -7.98
C VAL A 163 0.34 -2.30 -8.01
N MET A 164 -0.32 -2.56 -6.87
CA MET A 164 -1.52 -3.40 -6.79
C MET A 164 -2.73 -2.73 -7.45
N TRP A 165 -2.87 -1.39 -7.30
CA TRP A 165 -3.99 -0.66 -7.89
C TRP A 165 -3.96 -0.68 -9.40
N MET A 166 -2.76 -0.73 -9.99
CA MET A 166 -2.58 -0.70 -11.45
C MET A 166 -3.19 -1.91 -12.16
N ASP A 167 -3.35 -3.05 -11.49
CA ASP A 167 -4.07 -4.21 -12.04
C ASP A 167 -5.55 -3.87 -12.27
N VAL A 168 -6.22 -3.24 -11.28
CA VAL A 168 -7.63 -2.83 -11.42
C VAL A 168 -7.78 -1.77 -12.51
N ILE A 169 -6.87 -0.79 -12.59
CA ILE A 169 -6.88 0.22 -13.65
C ILE A 169 -6.77 -0.42 -15.03
N ALA A 170 -5.89 -1.42 -15.19
CA ALA A 170 -5.74 -2.15 -16.44
C ALA A 170 -6.96 -3.04 -16.77
N LEU A 171 -7.64 -3.60 -15.75
CA LEU A 171 -8.77 -4.51 -15.93
C LEU A 171 -10.13 -3.80 -16.04
N ALA A 172 -10.31 -2.61 -15.43
CA ALA A 172 -11.58 -1.91 -15.39
C ALA A 172 -12.23 -1.70 -16.78
N PRO A 173 -11.49 -1.29 -17.85
CA PRO A 173 -12.07 -1.18 -19.19
C PRO A 173 -12.56 -2.53 -19.74
N LEU A 174 -11.90 -3.65 -19.39
CA LEU A 174 -12.33 -5.00 -19.79
C LEU A 174 -13.58 -5.43 -19.02
N VAL A 175 -13.66 -5.13 -17.72
CA VAL A 175 -14.85 -5.42 -16.90
C VAL A 175 -16.06 -4.69 -17.45
N ILE A 176 -15.94 -3.41 -17.76
CA ILE A 176 -17.03 -2.59 -18.29
C ILE A 176 -17.42 -3.04 -19.70
N ALA A 177 -16.43 -3.37 -20.57
CA ALA A 177 -16.72 -3.98 -21.90
C ALA A 177 -17.39 -5.37 -21.74
N GLY A 178 -17.00 -6.12 -20.74
CA GLY A 178 -17.62 -7.40 -20.38
C GLY A 178 -19.08 -7.24 -19.97
N LEU A 179 -19.39 -6.21 -19.16
CA LEU A 179 -20.76 -5.89 -18.77
C LEU A 179 -21.61 -5.46 -19.98
N ASP A 180 -21.07 -4.65 -20.88
CA ASP A 180 -21.73 -4.29 -22.15
C ASP A 180 -22.10 -5.57 -22.94
N ARG A 181 -21.17 -6.51 -23.09
CA ARG A 181 -21.40 -7.78 -23.80
C ARG A 181 -22.38 -8.70 -23.07
N LEU A 182 -22.35 -8.72 -21.73
CA LEU A 182 -23.29 -9.47 -20.91
C LEU A 182 -24.73 -8.98 -21.15
N VAL A 183 -24.93 -7.68 -21.08
CA VAL A 183 -26.26 -7.07 -21.20
C VAL A 183 -26.77 -7.09 -22.64
N ARG A 184 -25.95 -6.71 -23.63
CA ARG A 184 -26.34 -6.58 -25.06
C ARG A 184 -26.32 -7.93 -25.77
N GLU A 185 -25.27 -8.75 -25.56
CA GLU A 185 -25.03 -9.99 -26.34
C GLU A 185 -25.29 -11.26 -25.54
N LYS A 186 -25.56 -11.18 -24.22
CA LYS A 186 -25.73 -12.32 -23.30
C LYS A 186 -24.48 -13.23 -23.22
N LYS A 187 -23.28 -12.65 -23.37
CA LYS A 187 -21.98 -13.32 -23.30
C LYS A 187 -21.28 -12.94 -21.98
N PRO A 188 -21.31 -13.79 -20.96
CA PRO A 188 -20.82 -13.45 -19.61
C PRO A 188 -19.30 -13.62 -19.45
N GLY A 189 -18.61 -14.35 -20.34
CA GLY A 189 -17.23 -14.81 -20.10
C GLY A 189 -16.24 -13.67 -19.81
N LEU A 190 -16.24 -12.62 -20.63
CA LEU A 190 -15.35 -11.49 -20.40
C LEU A 190 -15.65 -10.80 -19.07
N TYR A 191 -16.93 -10.55 -18.77
CA TYR A 191 -17.34 -9.90 -17.52
C TYR A 191 -16.90 -10.69 -16.30
N TYR A 192 -17.23 -11.99 -16.26
CA TYR A 192 -16.88 -12.84 -15.12
C TYR A 192 -15.37 -12.93 -14.92
N VAL A 193 -14.61 -13.25 -15.98
CA VAL A 193 -13.15 -13.46 -15.86
C VAL A 193 -12.44 -12.17 -15.48
N SER A 194 -12.77 -11.05 -16.14
CA SER A 194 -12.08 -9.78 -15.83
C SER A 194 -12.46 -9.23 -14.45
N LEU A 195 -13.71 -9.39 -14.00
CA LEU A 195 -14.13 -8.95 -12.67
C LEU A 195 -13.53 -9.85 -11.58
N ALA A 196 -13.55 -11.19 -11.77
CA ALA A 196 -12.93 -12.12 -10.84
C ALA A 196 -11.43 -11.86 -10.68
N LEU A 197 -10.74 -11.59 -11.79
CA LEU A 197 -9.32 -11.26 -11.77
C LEU A 197 -9.05 -9.89 -11.09
N ALA A 198 -9.91 -8.89 -11.32
CA ALA A 198 -9.78 -7.59 -10.66
C ALA A 198 -9.95 -7.70 -9.14
N ILE A 199 -10.96 -8.47 -8.68
CA ILE A 199 -11.18 -8.75 -7.24
C ILE A 199 -10.02 -9.54 -6.64
N TRP A 200 -9.46 -10.48 -7.40
CA TRP A 200 -8.31 -11.28 -6.96
C TRP A 200 -7.05 -10.43 -6.77
N CYS A 201 -6.78 -9.51 -7.71
CA CYS A 201 -5.56 -8.69 -7.68
C CYS A 201 -5.61 -7.59 -6.61
N ASP A 202 -6.77 -6.94 -6.44
CA ASP A 202 -7.00 -5.88 -5.47
C ASP A 202 -8.50 -5.68 -5.27
N TYR A 203 -9.02 -6.24 -4.21
CA TYR A 203 -10.46 -6.12 -3.89
C TYR A 203 -10.82 -4.68 -3.48
N TYR A 204 -9.89 -3.94 -2.85
CA TYR A 204 -10.17 -2.63 -2.29
C TYR A 204 -10.54 -1.61 -3.37
N LEU A 205 -9.68 -1.42 -4.38
CA LEU A 205 -10.00 -0.53 -5.50
C LEU A 205 -11.16 -1.10 -6.34
N CYS A 206 -11.31 -2.45 -6.36
CA CYS A 206 -12.39 -3.13 -7.06
C CYS A 206 -13.76 -2.87 -6.41
N ILE A 207 -13.88 -2.56 -5.11
CA ILE A 207 -15.14 -2.14 -4.48
C ILE A 207 -15.69 -0.89 -5.18
N MET A 208 -14.83 0.09 -5.45
CA MET A 208 -15.21 1.32 -6.18
C MET A 208 -15.70 1.00 -7.60
N LEU A 209 -14.99 0.09 -8.28
CA LEU A 209 -15.42 -0.43 -9.58
C LEU A 209 -16.79 -1.11 -9.47
N CYS A 210 -17.05 -1.92 -8.45
CA CYS A 210 -18.33 -2.60 -8.25
C CYS A 210 -19.48 -1.60 -8.01
N ILE A 211 -19.28 -0.56 -7.20
CA ILE A 211 -20.24 0.55 -7.03
C ILE A 211 -20.55 1.20 -8.40
N PHE A 212 -19.52 1.52 -9.17
CA PHE A 212 -19.68 2.08 -10.50
C PHE A 212 -20.42 1.13 -11.46
N LEU A 213 -20.12 -0.17 -11.44
CA LEU A 213 -20.77 -1.17 -12.29
C LEU A 213 -22.29 -1.28 -12.01
N VAL A 214 -22.70 -1.10 -10.73
CA VAL A 214 -24.13 -1.02 -10.38
C VAL A 214 -24.79 0.19 -11.02
N LEU A 215 -24.18 1.37 -10.89
CA LEU A 215 -24.68 2.62 -11.51
C LEU A 215 -24.71 2.51 -13.03
N TYR A 216 -23.65 1.99 -13.64
CA TYR A 216 -23.55 1.81 -15.08
C TYR A 216 -24.56 0.76 -15.61
N PHE A 217 -24.79 -0.33 -14.88
CA PHE A 217 -25.79 -1.33 -15.21
C PHE A 217 -27.22 -0.75 -15.19
N PHE A 218 -27.59 0.01 -14.17
CA PHE A 218 -28.90 0.68 -14.13
C PHE A 218 -29.08 1.67 -15.27
N TRP A 219 -28.04 2.43 -15.62
CA TRP A 219 -28.01 3.27 -16.81
C TRP A 219 -28.28 2.48 -18.10
N MET A 220 -27.65 1.34 -18.27
CA MET A 220 -27.87 0.50 -19.45
C MET A 220 -29.31 -0.03 -19.52
N ILE A 221 -29.86 -0.48 -18.39
CA ILE A 221 -31.18 -1.14 -18.32
C ILE A 221 -32.33 -0.16 -18.54
N ILE A 222 -32.21 1.10 -18.08
CA ILE A 222 -33.23 2.13 -18.29
C ILE A 222 -33.46 2.34 -19.80
N ASN A 223 -32.45 2.17 -20.59
CA ASN A 223 -32.50 2.35 -22.06
C ASN A 223 -32.92 1.08 -22.82
N GLN A 224 -33.07 -0.08 -22.16
CA GLN A 224 -33.56 -1.30 -22.76
C GLN A 224 -35.11 -1.40 -22.73
N LYS A 225 -35.69 -1.85 -23.83
CA LYS A 225 -37.15 -2.04 -23.95
C LYS A 225 -37.64 -3.36 -23.36
N ASP A 226 -36.83 -4.44 -23.46
CA ASP A 226 -37.25 -5.78 -23.10
C ASP A 226 -36.25 -6.52 -22.18
N ARG A 227 -36.80 -7.52 -21.41
CA ARG A 227 -36.01 -8.49 -20.65
C ARG A 227 -35.13 -7.92 -19.52
N LYS A 228 -35.55 -6.84 -18.88
CA LYS A 228 -34.80 -6.17 -17.79
C LYS A 228 -34.51 -7.12 -16.62
N ILE A 229 -35.50 -7.92 -16.17
CA ILE A 229 -35.36 -8.87 -15.07
C ILE A 229 -34.28 -9.91 -15.37
N ARG A 230 -34.24 -10.45 -16.60
CA ARG A 230 -33.23 -11.43 -16.97
C ARG A 230 -31.83 -10.83 -17.00
N ALA A 231 -31.67 -9.62 -17.46
CA ALA A 231 -30.39 -8.92 -17.44
C ALA A 231 -29.92 -8.66 -16.00
N PHE A 232 -30.84 -8.26 -15.12
CA PHE A 232 -30.56 -8.09 -13.69
C PHE A 232 -30.10 -9.39 -13.03
N VAL A 233 -30.83 -10.49 -13.24
CA VAL A 233 -30.45 -11.82 -12.69
C VAL A 233 -29.09 -12.27 -13.22
N GLN A 234 -28.79 -12.02 -14.51
CA GLN A 234 -27.48 -12.36 -15.06
C GLN A 234 -26.36 -11.48 -14.49
N PHE A 235 -26.60 -10.20 -14.34
CA PHE A 235 -25.65 -9.28 -13.70
C PHE A 235 -25.36 -9.72 -12.26
N ALA A 236 -26.39 -9.92 -11.44
CA ALA A 236 -26.25 -10.36 -10.06
C ALA A 236 -25.52 -11.71 -9.96
N LEU A 237 -25.94 -12.71 -10.76
CA LEU A 237 -25.34 -14.05 -10.74
C LEU A 237 -23.83 -14.00 -11.06
N TYR A 238 -23.46 -13.36 -12.16
CA TYR A 238 -22.05 -13.35 -12.58
C TYR A 238 -21.18 -12.43 -11.73
N SER A 239 -21.75 -11.38 -11.11
CA SER A 239 -21.05 -10.56 -10.12
C SER A 239 -20.79 -11.35 -8.83
N LEU A 240 -21.80 -12.07 -8.32
CA LEU A 240 -21.63 -12.94 -7.13
C LEU A 240 -20.63 -14.07 -7.37
N LEU A 241 -20.68 -14.72 -8.54
CA LEU A 241 -19.71 -15.75 -8.90
C LEU A 241 -18.29 -15.19 -9.03
N ALA A 242 -18.13 -13.98 -9.58
CA ALA A 242 -16.84 -13.32 -9.65
C ALA A 242 -16.31 -12.96 -8.25
N GLY A 243 -17.14 -12.38 -7.38
CA GLY A 243 -16.79 -12.12 -5.98
C GLY A 243 -16.40 -13.39 -5.22
N GLY A 244 -17.21 -14.44 -5.34
CA GLY A 244 -16.90 -15.72 -4.70
C GLY A 244 -15.63 -16.41 -5.24
N THR A 245 -15.20 -16.08 -6.47
CA THR A 245 -13.91 -16.57 -7.00
C THR A 245 -12.72 -15.93 -6.27
N GLY A 246 -12.84 -14.71 -5.74
CA GLY A 246 -11.84 -14.06 -4.90
C GLY A 246 -11.80 -14.53 -3.44
N ALA A 247 -12.77 -15.36 -3.00
CA ALA A 247 -12.98 -15.70 -1.59
C ALA A 247 -11.76 -16.35 -0.92
N MET A 248 -10.93 -17.08 -1.66
CA MET A 248 -9.71 -17.73 -1.13
C MET A 248 -8.73 -16.72 -0.52
N LEU A 249 -8.66 -15.51 -1.07
CA LEU A 249 -7.82 -14.44 -0.57
C LEU A 249 -8.59 -13.48 0.36
N MET A 250 -9.82 -13.13 -0.01
CA MET A 250 -10.61 -12.14 0.73
C MET A 250 -11.02 -12.61 2.14
N ILE A 251 -11.37 -13.91 2.33
CA ILE A 251 -11.83 -14.39 3.64
C ILE A 251 -10.70 -14.37 4.69
N PRO A 252 -9.49 -14.91 4.42
CA PRO A 252 -8.36 -14.74 5.33
C PRO A 252 -8.07 -13.28 5.66
N GLU A 253 -7.99 -12.46 4.64
CA GLU A 253 -7.63 -11.05 4.80
C GLU A 253 -8.66 -10.28 5.64
N MET A 254 -9.96 -10.48 5.43
CA MET A 254 -11.01 -9.87 6.26
C MET A 254 -10.89 -10.26 7.73
N LYS A 255 -10.47 -11.49 8.03
CA LYS A 255 -10.23 -11.95 9.40
C LYS A 255 -9.03 -11.23 10.03
N ILE A 256 -7.91 -11.15 9.32
CA ILE A 256 -6.72 -10.45 9.81
C ILE A 256 -6.99 -8.95 9.95
N LEU A 257 -7.69 -8.34 8.98
CA LEU A 257 -8.03 -6.92 9.02
C LEU A 257 -8.90 -6.56 10.24
N SER A 258 -9.68 -7.50 10.79
CA SER A 258 -10.61 -7.24 11.90
C SER A 258 -9.90 -6.83 13.20
N TYR A 259 -8.62 -7.18 13.40
CA TYR A 259 -7.81 -6.75 14.54
C TYR A 259 -6.66 -5.81 14.16
N SER A 260 -6.66 -5.30 12.93
CA SER A 260 -5.76 -4.22 12.52
C SER A 260 -6.29 -2.85 12.93
N GLY A 261 -5.41 -1.84 12.95
CA GLY A 261 -5.79 -0.45 13.19
C GLY A 261 -6.72 0.16 12.12
N SER A 262 -6.93 -0.55 11.00
CA SER A 262 -7.80 -0.13 9.89
C SER A 262 -9.23 -0.70 10.00
N SER A 263 -9.59 -1.38 11.09
CA SER A 263 -10.90 -2.03 11.27
C SER A 263 -12.05 -1.09 11.65
N GLU A 264 -11.80 0.16 12.00
CA GLU A 264 -12.83 1.10 12.43
C GLU A 264 -13.75 1.53 11.27
N MET A 265 -15.02 1.09 11.32
CA MET A 265 -16.07 1.39 10.33
C MET A 265 -17.18 2.25 10.96
N THR A 266 -16.82 3.42 11.50
CA THR A 266 -17.81 4.34 12.06
C THR A 266 -18.30 5.35 11.03
N PHE A 267 -19.61 5.31 10.71
CA PHE A 267 -20.20 6.28 9.79
C PHE A 267 -20.08 7.70 10.36
N PRO A 268 -19.68 8.69 9.54
CA PRO A 268 -19.52 10.07 10.01
C PRO A 268 -20.83 10.62 10.60
N LYS A 269 -20.74 11.22 11.78
CA LYS A 269 -21.90 11.79 12.48
C LYS A 269 -22.32 13.15 11.91
N ILE A 270 -21.38 13.90 11.34
CA ILE A 270 -21.59 15.26 10.81
C ILE A 270 -21.17 15.25 9.34
N MET A 271 -22.00 15.90 8.51
CA MET A 271 -21.67 16.09 7.09
C MET A 271 -20.68 17.24 6.95
N GLU A 272 -19.54 16.95 6.33
CA GLU A 272 -18.46 17.90 6.10
C GLU A 272 -18.13 18.01 4.62
N TRP A 273 -17.71 19.22 4.21
CA TRP A 273 -17.21 19.52 2.88
C TRP A 273 -15.72 19.84 2.99
N TYR A 274 -14.89 19.06 2.35
CA TYR A 274 -13.44 19.21 2.41
C TYR A 274 -12.94 20.48 1.70
N PHE A 275 -13.57 20.81 0.57
CA PHE A 275 -13.20 21.96 -0.25
C PHE A 275 -14.38 22.44 -1.13
N ASN A 276 -14.19 23.57 -1.83
CA ASN A 276 -15.15 24.08 -2.79
C ASN A 276 -15.10 23.27 -4.09
N ILE A 277 -16.19 22.62 -4.50
CA ILE A 277 -16.28 21.75 -5.70
C ILE A 277 -15.73 22.42 -6.97
N ILE A 278 -15.86 23.75 -7.12
CA ILE A 278 -15.36 24.43 -8.33
C ILE A 278 -13.83 24.35 -8.46
N THR A 279 -13.11 24.18 -7.35
CA THR A 279 -11.64 24.07 -7.36
C THR A 279 -11.13 22.75 -7.95
N GLU A 280 -11.98 21.71 -8.03
CA GLU A 280 -11.67 20.46 -8.72
C GLU A 280 -11.31 20.65 -10.21
N ILE A 281 -11.78 21.71 -10.82
CA ILE A 281 -11.43 22.06 -12.21
C ILE A 281 -9.91 22.29 -12.33
N GLY A 282 -9.28 22.86 -11.31
CA GLY A 282 -7.82 23.02 -11.23
C GLY A 282 -7.09 21.67 -11.29
N ARG A 283 -7.68 20.62 -10.71
CA ARG A 283 -7.12 19.26 -10.72
C ARG A 283 -7.19 18.56 -12.09
N MET A 284 -7.94 19.15 -13.05
CA MET A 284 -7.98 18.73 -14.47
C MET A 284 -6.98 19.49 -15.36
N CYS A 285 -6.23 20.45 -14.81
CA CYS A 285 -5.26 21.27 -15.52
C CYS A 285 -3.97 20.51 -15.83
N THR A 286 -3.32 20.82 -16.96
CA THR A 286 -2.01 20.29 -17.33
C THR A 286 -0.94 20.85 -16.39
N GLY A 287 -0.09 19.99 -15.82
CA GLY A 287 0.95 20.37 -14.88
C GLY A 287 0.44 20.63 -13.45
N ALA A 288 -0.84 20.35 -13.15
CA ALA A 288 -1.29 20.32 -11.76
C ALA A 288 -0.55 19.22 -11.02
N ALA A 289 0.20 19.60 -9.98
CA ALA A 289 0.97 18.66 -9.16
C ALA A 289 0.05 17.56 -8.62
N VAL A 290 0.52 16.31 -8.58
CA VAL A 290 -0.24 15.21 -7.98
C VAL A 290 -0.41 15.45 -6.48
N TYR A 291 -1.51 14.94 -5.94
CA TYR A 291 -1.79 15.06 -4.52
C TYR A 291 -1.94 13.68 -3.89
N GLU A 292 -1.15 13.41 -2.86
CA GLU A 292 -1.07 12.14 -2.15
C GLU A 292 -1.24 12.30 -0.62
N GLY A 293 -1.50 13.53 -0.18
CA GLY A 293 -1.60 13.90 1.23
C GLY A 293 -2.95 13.60 1.88
N THR A 294 -3.26 14.29 2.98
CA THR A 294 -4.44 14.07 3.84
C THR A 294 -5.63 14.98 3.54
N GLU A 295 -5.49 15.98 2.65
CA GLU A 295 -6.51 17.02 2.41
C GLU A 295 -7.55 16.68 1.33
N HIS A 296 -7.73 15.42 0.98
CA HIS A 296 -8.79 14.88 0.11
C HIS A 296 -8.86 15.40 -1.35
N TRP A 297 -7.81 16.10 -1.88
CA TRP A 297 -7.81 16.59 -3.26
C TRP A 297 -7.69 15.46 -4.29
N PRO A 298 -8.63 15.31 -5.27
CA PRO A 298 -8.58 14.24 -6.25
C PRO A 298 -7.61 14.54 -7.39
N ASN A 299 -7.07 13.49 -8.05
CA ASN A 299 -6.23 13.58 -9.23
C ASN A 299 -7.04 13.31 -10.50
N LEU A 300 -7.52 14.36 -11.19
CA LEU A 300 -8.56 14.26 -12.22
C LEU A 300 -8.09 14.49 -13.67
N TYR A 301 -6.80 14.75 -13.90
CA TYR A 301 -6.30 15.07 -15.23
C TYR A 301 -6.50 13.91 -16.23
N ALA A 302 -6.99 14.24 -17.42
CA ALA A 302 -7.15 13.30 -18.54
C ALA A 302 -6.88 13.97 -19.91
N GLY A 303 -6.06 15.02 -19.91
CA GLY A 303 -5.87 15.98 -21.00
C GLY A 303 -6.83 17.17 -20.87
N VAL A 304 -6.29 18.38 -20.93
CA VAL A 304 -7.11 19.61 -20.77
C VAL A 304 -8.17 19.77 -21.88
N PHE A 305 -7.96 19.12 -23.03
CA PHE A 305 -8.97 19.06 -24.09
C PHE A 305 -10.31 18.46 -23.63
N CYS A 306 -10.30 17.65 -22.57
CA CYS A 306 -11.52 17.08 -21.98
C CYS A 306 -12.48 18.15 -21.46
N LEU A 307 -12.00 19.27 -20.96
CA LEU A 307 -12.86 20.40 -20.55
C LEU A 307 -13.69 20.94 -21.72
N ILE A 308 -13.07 21.15 -22.88
CA ILE A 308 -13.79 21.56 -24.09
C ILE A 308 -14.80 20.48 -24.52
N LEU A 309 -14.39 19.21 -24.46
CA LEU A 309 -15.25 18.10 -24.88
C LEU A 309 -16.46 17.89 -23.97
N ILE A 310 -16.32 18.10 -22.66
CA ILE A 310 -17.45 18.06 -21.72
C ILE A 310 -18.48 19.11 -22.09
N VAL A 311 -18.08 20.36 -22.33
CA VAL A 311 -19.00 21.41 -22.73
C VAL A 311 -19.65 21.10 -24.09
N LEU A 312 -18.86 20.62 -25.06
CA LEU A 312 -19.36 20.19 -26.37
C LEU A 312 -20.35 19.02 -26.26
N PHE A 313 -20.22 18.14 -25.26
CA PHE A 313 -21.17 17.05 -25.01
C PHE A 313 -22.58 17.59 -24.73
N PHE A 314 -22.68 18.59 -23.88
CA PHE A 314 -23.96 19.21 -23.54
C PHE A 314 -24.51 20.07 -24.68
N LEU A 315 -23.67 20.72 -25.50
CA LEU A 315 -24.10 21.54 -26.66
C LEU A 315 -24.49 20.66 -27.86
N ASN A 316 -24.03 19.43 -27.98
CA ASN A 316 -24.23 18.60 -29.18
C ASN A 316 -25.70 18.11 -29.31
N ARG A 317 -26.42 18.53 -30.33
CA ARG A 317 -27.82 18.18 -30.57
C ARG A 317 -28.06 16.70 -30.94
N ARG A 318 -27.06 15.98 -31.38
CA ARG A 318 -27.16 14.52 -31.65
C ARG A 318 -27.00 13.64 -30.43
N ILE A 319 -26.55 14.17 -29.31
CA ILE A 319 -26.54 13.49 -28.02
C ILE A 319 -27.92 13.64 -27.43
N SER A 320 -28.55 12.52 -27.10
CA SER A 320 -29.93 12.53 -26.56
C SER A 320 -29.97 13.20 -25.18
N LEU A 321 -31.12 13.81 -24.84
CA LEU A 321 -31.31 14.43 -23.53
C LEU A 321 -31.03 13.43 -22.40
N LYS A 322 -31.46 12.16 -22.54
CA LYS A 322 -31.18 11.09 -21.55
C LYS A 322 -29.68 10.90 -21.34
N GLN A 323 -28.87 10.87 -22.41
CA GLN A 323 -27.42 10.76 -22.29
C GLN A 323 -26.80 11.99 -21.62
N LYS A 324 -27.30 13.20 -21.92
CA LYS A 324 -26.83 14.43 -21.28
C LYS A 324 -27.15 14.46 -19.79
N VAL A 325 -28.39 14.13 -19.43
CA VAL A 325 -28.80 14.05 -18.02
C VAL A 325 -27.96 13.03 -17.25
N ALA A 326 -27.79 11.83 -17.78
CA ALA A 326 -26.99 10.80 -17.12
C ALA A 326 -25.51 11.19 -17.01
N GLY A 327 -24.91 11.73 -18.07
CA GLY A 327 -23.53 12.24 -18.00
C GLY A 327 -23.38 13.37 -16.99
N GLY A 328 -24.33 14.31 -16.95
CA GLY A 328 -24.36 15.39 -15.96
C GLY A 328 -24.53 14.89 -14.52
N MET A 329 -25.44 13.95 -14.29
CA MET A 329 -25.62 13.33 -12.98
C MET A 329 -24.38 12.56 -12.53
N CYS A 330 -23.71 11.87 -13.46
CA CYS A 330 -22.51 11.12 -13.16
C CYS A 330 -21.34 12.07 -12.78
N ILE A 331 -21.12 13.15 -13.54
CA ILE A 331 -20.12 14.18 -13.21
C ILE A 331 -20.45 14.81 -11.85
N ALA A 332 -21.71 15.19 -11.60
CA ALA A 332 -22.12 15.79 -10.34
C ALA A 332 -21.96 14.84 -9.15
N LEU A 333 -22.30 13.56 -9.33
CA LEU A 333 -22.08 12.53 -8.29
C LEU A 333 -20.59 12.41 -7.92
N PHE A 334 -19.70 12.33 -8.89
CA PHE A 334 -18.28 12.26 -8.63
C PHE A 334 -17.75 13.53 -7.97
N ALA A 335 -18.12 14.71 -8.48
CA ALA A 335 -17.69 15.98 -7.92
C ALA A 335 -18.14 16.13 -6.46
N VAL A 336 -19.40 15.80 -6.13
CA VAL A 336 -19.86 15.78 -4.74
C VAL A 336 -19.11 14.71 -3.92
N SER A 337 -18.80 13.54 -4.53
CA SER A 337 -18.13 12.44 -3.83
C SER A 337 -16.70 12.76 -3.44
N PHE A 338 -15.99 13.59 -4.21
CA PHE A 338 -14.62 14.01 -3.85
C PHE A 338 -14.62 15.05 -2.73
N ALA A 339 -15.63 15.89 -2.66
CA ALA A 339 -15.69 17.01 -1.74
C ALA A 339 -16.43 16.70 -0.42
N ASN A 340 -17.17 15.58 -0.32
CA ASN A 340 -18.08 15.31 0.79
C ASN A 340 -17.73 14.00 1.51
N ASN A 341 -17.57 14.07 2.84
CA ASN A 341 -17.16 12.96 3.69
C ASN A 341 -18.10 11.75 3.67
N TYR A 342 -19.44 11.92 3.52
CA TYR A 342 -20.38 10.79 3.48
C TYR A 342 -20.21 9.94 2.23
N LEU A 343 -20.07 10.60 1.06
CA LEU A 343 -19.86 9.88 -0.20
C LEU A 343 -18.45 9.33 -0.31
N ASP A 344 -17.44 10.05 0.18
CA ASP A 344 -16.07 9.58 0.27
C ASP A 344 -15.98 8.27 1.07
N PHE A 345 -16.59 8.24 2.26
CA PHE A 345 -16.69 7.04 3.10
C PHE A 345 -17.35 5.85 2.38
N ILE A 346 -18.44 6.09 1.62
CA ILE A 346 -19.15 5.03 0.86
C ILE A 346 -18.24 4.48 -0.26
N TRP A 347 -17.58 5.37 -1.02
CA TRP A 347 -16.70 4.95 -2.11
C TRP A 347 -15.52 4.13 -1.61
N HIS A 348 -15.00 4.43 -0.42
CA HIS A 348 -13.88 3.72 0.20
C HIS A 348 -14.27 2.44 0.97
N GLY A 349 -15.47 1.89 0.74
CA GLY A 349 -15.91 0.64 1.35
C GLY A 349 -16.27 0.77 2.84
N PHE A 350 -16.85 1.91 3.21
CA PHE A 350 -17.31 2.26 4.56
C PHE A 350 -16.17 2.46 5.57
N HIS A 351 -15.05 3.04 5.11
CA HIS A 351 -13.98 3.53 5.98
C HIS A 351 -13.41 4.84 5.42
N PHE A 352 -12.65 5.60 6.23
CA PHE A 352 -11.93 6.78 5.76
C PHE A 352 -10.51 6.41 5.33
N PRO A 353 -10.04 6.90 4.16
CA PRO A 353 -8.63 6.83 3.83
C PRO A 353 -7.85 7.82 4.70
N ASP A 354 -6.76 7.38 5.33
CA ASP A 354 -5.88 8.25 6.12
C ASP A 354 -5.04 9.20 5.22
N SER A 355 -4.84 8.81 3.96
CA SER A 355 -4.13 9.55 2.91
C SER A 355 -4.56 9.03 1.54
N LEU A 356 -3.93 9.52 0.46
CA LEU A 356 -4.18 9.09 -0.92
C LEU A 356 -5.65 9.24 -1.32
N PRO A 357 -6.19 10.47 -1.35
CA PRO A 357 -7.61 10.73 -1.51
C PRO A 357 -8.11 10.54 -2.94
N GLY A 358 -9.44 10.49 -3.06
CA GLY A 358 -10.10 10.47 -4.37
C GLY A 358 -9.77 9.24 -5.21
N ARG A 359 -9.59 8.08 -4.58
CA ARG A 359 -9.20 6.81 -5.24
C ARG A 359 -10.17 6.39 -6.33
N GLN A 360 -11.43 6.83 -6.29
CA GLN A 360 -12.44 6.62 -7.35
C GLN A 360 -12.24 7.51 -8.59
N SER A 361 -11.24 8.41 -8.62
CA SER A 361 -11.03 9.36 -9.73
C SER A 361 -10.74 8.71 -11.09
N TYR A 362 -10.18 7.50 -11.12
CA TYR A 362 -10.00 6.76 -12.37
C TYR A 362 -11.34 6.45 -13.08
N LEU A 363 -12.43 6.29 -12.33
CA LEU A 363 -13.77 6.09 -12.88
C LEU A 363 -14.36 7.39 -13.43
N PHE A 364 -14.13 8.51 -12.75
CA PHE A 364 -14.46 9.84 -13.28
C PHE A 364 -13.74 10.09 -14.60
N ILE A 365 -12.42 9.84 -14.64
CA ILE A 365 -11.60 9.95 -15.86
C ILE A 365 -12.17 9.08 -16.98
N PHE A 366 -12.51 7.83 -16.67
CA PHE A 366 -13.15 6.91 -17.62
C PHE A 366 -14.45 7.50 -18.19
N VAL A 367 -15.33 8.05 -17.37
CA VAL A 367 -16.59 8.69 -17.81
C VAL A 367 -16.34 9.91 -18.68
N VAL A 368 -15.43 10.79 -18.29
CA VAL A 368 -15.08 12.00 -19.06
C VAL A 368 -14.54 11.63 -20.44
N LEU A 369 -13.68 10.63 -20.52
CA LEU A 369 -13.13 10.15 -21.78
C LEU A 369 -14.21 9.53 -22.70
N ILE A 370 -15.16 8.77 -22.16
CA ILE A 370 -16.30 8.24 -22.92
C ILE A 370 -17.16 9.38 -23.48
N MET A 371 -17.48 10.37 -22.66
CA MET A 371 -18.26 11.55 -23.08
C MET A 371 -17.55 12.29 -24.20
N GLY A 372 -16.24 12.50 -24.06
CA GLY A 372 -15.39 13.14 -25.07
C GLY A 372 -15.36 12.35 -26.38
N PHE A 373 -15.22 11.04 -26.32
CA PHE A 373 -15.22 10.18 -27.51
C PHE A 373 -16.58 10.17 -28.21
N GLU A 374 -17.70 10.23 -27.47
CA GLU A 374 -19.04 10.33 -28.06
C GLU A 374 -19.24 11.67 -28.80
N VAL A 375 -18.67 12.77 -28.28
CA VAL A 375 -18.62 14.07 -29.00
C VAL A 375 -17.88 13.92 -30.33
N TYR A 376 -16.70 13.28 -30.31
CA TYR A 376 -15.93 13.01 -31.51
C TYR A 376 -16.75 12.22 -32.55
N ARG A 377 -17.44 11.15 -32.15
CA ARG A 377 -18.31 10.37 -33.05
C ARG A 377 -19.42 11.18 -33.68
N LYS A 378 -20.02 12.07 -32.90
CA LYS A 378 -21.14 12.92 -33.32
C LYS A 378 -20.70 14.33 -33.80
N LYS A 379 -19.42 14.50 -34.17
CA LYS A 379 -18.79 15.78 -34.50
C LYS A 379 -19.41 16.53 -35.71
N ARG A 380 -20.22 15.86 -36.57
CA ARG A 380 -20.77 16.45 -37.77
C ARG A 380 -21.68 17.67 -37.54
N VAL A 381 -22.34 17.73 -36.39
CA VAL A 381 -23.28 18.83 -36.05
C VAL A 381 -22.64 19.96 -35.23
N ILE A 382 -21.37 19.84 -34.88
CA ILE A 382 -20.64 20.87 -34.14
C ILE A 382 -20.33 21.99 -35.13
N LYS A 383 -20.83 23.19 -34.88
CA LYS A 383 -20.60 24.43 -35.65
C LYS A 383 -19.46 25.22 -34.97
N MET A 384 -18.94 26.22 -35.65
CA MET A 384 -17.91 27.14 -35.17
C MET A 384 -18.29 27.74 -33.81
N TRP A 385 -19.50 28.27 -33.67
CA TRP A 385 -19.97 28.90 -32.44
C TRP A 385 -20.00 27.93 -31.24
N HIS A 386 -20.25 26.62 -31.48
CA HIS A 386 -20.16 25.62 -30.37
C HIS A 386 -18.74 25.53 -29.84
N ILE A 387 -17.71 25.58 -30.71
CA ILE A 387 -16.30 25.50 -30.34
C ILE A 387 -15.91 26.76 -29.52
N ILE A 388 -16.34 27.94 -29.99
CA ILE A 388 -16.07 29.20 -29.29
C ILE A 388 -16.74 29.21 -27.93
N VAL A 389 -18.02 28.87 -27.84
CA VAL A 389 -18.74 28.80 -26.55
C VAL A 389 -18.08 27.79 -25.63
N ALA A 390 -17.69 26.61 -26.13
CA ALA A 390 -17.04 25.60 -25.31
C ALA A 390 -15.67 26.08 -24.78
N ALA A 391 -14.89 26.73 -25.62
CA ALA A 391 -13.61 27.31 -25.22
C ALA A 391 -13.79 28.41 -24.15
N VAL A 392 -14.72 29.33 -24.38
CA VAL A 392 -15.00 30.43 -23.44
C VAL A 392 -15.48 29.88 -22.08
N ILE A 393 -16.42 28.93 -22.07
CA ILE A 393 -16.88 28.30 -20.82
C ILE A 393 -15.71 27.59 -20.11
N SER A 394 -14.88 26.82 -20.82
CA SER A 394 -13.72 26.15 -20.25
C SER A 394 -12.73 27.14 -19.64
N LEU A 395 -12.46 28.25 -20.33
CA LEU A 395 -11.61 29.33 -19.81
C LEU A 395 -12.19 29.97 -18.55
N ILE A 396 -13.50 30.26 -18.54
CA ILE A 396 -14.19 30.81 -17.37
C ILE A 396 -14.07 29.84 -16.18
N LEU A 397 -14.31 28.56 -16.41
CA LEU A 397 -14.21 27.53 -15.36
C LEU A 397 -12.78 27.45 -14.80
N ILE A 398 -11.74 27.47 -15.63
CA ILE A 398 -10.34 27.49 -15.21
C ILE A 398 -10.06 28.77 -14.39
N ILE A 399 -10.47 29.95 -14.88
CA ILE A 399 -10.23 31.21 -14.18
C ILE A 399 -10.95 31.26 -12.83
N VAL A 400 -12.23 30.84 -12.79
CA VAL A 400 -13.00 30.79 -11.53
C VAL A 400 -12.37 29.78 -10.54
N SER A 401 -11.92 28.64 -11.03
CA SER A 401 -11.20 27.67 -10.21
C SER A 401 -9.91 28.27 -9.64
N CYS A 402 -9.10 28.92 -10.46
CA CYS A 402 -7.89 29.62 -10.03
C CYS A 402 -8.19 30.67 -8.95
N LEU A 403 -9.20 31.52 -9.14
CA LEU A 403 -9.59 32.55 -8.18
C LEU A 403 -10.14 31.99 -6.84
N LYS A 404 -10.62 30.74 -6.83
CA LYS A 404 -11.15 30.06 -5.65
C LYS A 404 -10.16 29.11 -4.98
N SER A 405 -9.09 28.72 -5.66
CA SER A 405 -8.09 27.75 -5.15
C SER A 405 -7.11 28.37 -4.15
N ALA A 406 -7.15 29.68 -3.89
CA ALA A 406 -6.37 30.40 -2.87
C ALA A 406 -5.04 29.67 -2.50
N ASP A 407 -4.11 29.58 -3.44
CA ASP A 407 -2.71 29.11 -3.31
C ASP A 407 -2.47 27.67 -2.75
N GLU A 408 -3.52 26.90 -2.46
CA GLU A 408 -3.34 25.69 -1.64
C GLU A 408 -3.03 24.41 -2.41
N VAL A 409 -3.44 24.20 -3.66
CA VAL A 409 -3.35 22.85 -4.28
C VAL A 409 -2.99 22.83 -5.77
N THR A 410 -3.15 23.92 -6.48
CA THR A 410 -2.82 23.99 -7.92
C THR A 410 -2.05 25.26 -8.23
N ASP A 411 -0.81 25.08 -8.64
CA ASP A 411 0.08 26.19 -8.96
C ASP A 411 -0.46 27.08 -10.08
N THR A 412 -0.26 28.37 -9.97
CA THR A 412 -0.68 29.38 -10.97
C THR A 412 -0.19 29.06 -12.40
N TYR A 413 1.02 28.46 -12.52
CA TYR A 413 1.57 28.07 -13.83
C TYR A 413 0.72 27.00 -14.53
N ALA A 414 0.14 26.04 -13.77
CA ALA A 414 -0.71 24.97 -14.32
C ALA A 414 -1.98 25.56 -14.96
N PHE A 415 -2.58 26.55 -14.32
CA PHE A 415 -3.71 27.28 -14.89
C PHE A 415 -3.33 28.04 -16.17
N LEU A 416 -2.17 28.73 -16.19
CA LEU A 416 -1.69 29.48 -17.35
C LEU A 416 -1.38 28.56 -18.54
N ILE A 417 -0.67 27.44 -18.30
CA ILE A 417 -0.38 26.44 -19.33
C ILE A 417 -1.68 25.87 -19.87
N SER A 418 -2.65 25.54 -19.01
CA SER A 418 -3.93 24.99 -19.43
C SER A 418 -4.76 25.97 -20.26
N ILE A 419 -4.74 27.26 -19.96
CA ILE A 419 -5.35 28.31 -20.77
C ILE A 419 -4.74 28.31 -22.18
N LEU A 420 -3.41 28.23 -22.30
CA LEU A 420 -2.73 28.18 -23.61
C LEU A 420 -3.12 26.93 -24.39
N PHE A 421 -3.18 25.75 -23.75
CA PHE A 421 -3.66 24.53 -24.41
C PHE A 421 -5.11 24.62 -24.86
N ILE A 422 -6.02 25.17 -24.03
CA ILE A 422 -7.43 25.39 -24.41
C ILE A 422 -7.53 26.27 -25.65
N LEU A 423 -6.81 27.38 -25.70
CA LEU A 423 -6.78 28.28 -26.86
C LEU A 423 -6.24 27.55 -28.10
N ALA A 424 -5.15 26.82 -27.97
CA ALA A 424 -4.57 26.03 -29.05
C ALA A 424 -5.55 24.98 -29.59
N TYR A 425 -6.23 24.23 -28.73
CA TYR A 425 -7.26 23.29 -29.17
C TYR A 425 -8.45 23.96 -29.82
N ALA A 426 -8.92 25.08 -29.27
CA ALA A 426 -10.02 25.82 -29.87
C ALA A 426 -9.66 26.30 -31.29
N ILE A 427 -8.47 26.85 -31.50
CA ILE A 427 -7.96 27.27 -32.81
C ILE A 427 -7.87 26.08 -33.77
N MET A 428 -7.27 24.96 -33.33
CA MET A 428 -7.12 23.75 -34.16
C MET A 428 -8.48 23.13 -34.52
N MET A 429 -9.44 23.09 -33.58
CA MET A 429 -10.80 22.62 -33.80
C MET A 429 -11.56 23.56 -34.78
N ALA A 430 -11.30 24.85 -34.72
CA ALA A 430 -11.85 25.83 -35.67
C ALA A 430 -11.25 25.63 -37.08
N LEU A 431 -9.94 25.44 -37.18
CA LEU A 431 -9.25 25.17 -38.46
C LEU A 431 -9.81 23.92 -39.16
N ILE A 432 -10.12 22.86 -38.45
CA ILE A 432 -10.76 21.64 -39.03
C ILE A 432 -12.09 21.94 -39.69
N ARG A 433 -12.79 23.02 -39.30
CA ARG A 433 -14.07 23.45 -39.91
C ARG A 433 -13.88 24.23 -41.19
N ILE A 434 -12.78 24.91 -41.31
CA ILE A 434 -12.45 25.76 -42.48
C ILE A 434 -11.79 24.93 -43.57
N VAL A 435 -10.88 24.01 -43.23
CA VAL A 435 -10.12 23.22 -44.21
C VAL A 435 -10.86 21.95 -44.67
N SER A 436 -10.56 21.50 -45.89
CA SER A 436 -11.16 20.30 -46.50
C SER A 436 -10.10 19.33 -47.07
N GLY A 437 -10.52 18.14 -47.46
CA GLY A 437 -9.69 17.14 -48.12
C GLY A 437 -8.43 16.74 -47.37
N LYS A 438 -7.27 16.75 -48.02
CA LYS A 438 -5.97 16.35 -47.47
C LYS A 438 -5.54 17.25 -46.29
N ARG A 439 -5.81 18.57 -46.38
CA ARG A 439 -5.49 19.55 -45.30
C ARG A 439 -6.24 19.22 -43.99
N ARG A 440 -7.51 18.87 -44.07
CA ARG A 440 -8.31 18.46 -42.90
C ARG A 440 -7.72 17.24 -42.21
N LYS A 441 -7.27 16.25 -42.98
CA LYS A 441 -6.61 15.06 -42.43
C LYS A 441 -5.30 15.43 -41.74
N LEU A 442 -4.50 16.32 -42.32
CA LEU A 442 -3.25 16.78 -41.72
C LEU A 442 -3.49 17.51 -40.40
N VAL A 443 -4.48 18.44 -40.35
CA VAL A 443 -4.84 19.14 -39.10
C VAL A 443 -5.30 18.15 -38.04
N MET A 444 -6.10 17.13 -38.39
CA MET A 444 -6.51 16.09 -37.43
C MET A 444 -5.31 15.28 -36.90
N GLN A 445 -4.34 14.94 -37.75
CA GLN A 445 -3.11 14.27 -37.33
C GLN A 445 -2.29 15.14 -36.38
N PHE A 446 -2.22 16.45 -36.66
CA PHE A 446 -1.55 17.41 -35.82
C PHE A 446 -2.22 17.52 -34.44
N ILE A 447 -3.57 17.63 -34.40
CA ILE A 447 -4.31 17.63 -33.09
C ILE A 447 -4.05 16.38 -32.30
N CYS A 448 -4.08 15.19 -32.91
CA CYS A 448 -3.82 13.94 -32.22
C CYS A 448 -2.37 13.88 -31.71
N GLY A 449 -1.40 14.31 -32.48
CA GLY A 449 0.00 14.39 -32.05
C GLY A 449 0.19 15.39 -30.92
N PHE A 450 -0.42 16.57 -31.01
CA PHE A 450 -0.38 17.61 -29.98
C PHE A 450 -0.98 17.13 -28.66
N ALA A 451 -2.11 16.40 -28.72
CA ALA A 451 -2.72 15.81 -27.52
C ALA A 451 -1.82 14.73 -26.86
N ILE A 452 -1.16 13.88 -27.66
CA ILE A 452 -0.21 12.91 -27.13
C ILE A 452 0.99 13.60 -26.47
N VAL A 453 1.48 14.69 -27.08
CA VAL A 453 2.59 15.49 -26.48
C VAL A 453 2.13 16.15 -25.19
N GLU A 454 0.93 16.74 -25.11
CA GLU A 454 0.37 17.28 -23.88
C GLU A 454 0.34 16.23 -22.75
N LEU A 455 -0.21 15.03 -23.06
CA LEU A 455 -0.29 13.93 -22.10
C LEU A 455 1.10 13.47 -21.63
N ALA A 456 2.06 13.37 -22.55
CA ALA A 456 3.45 13.01 -22.24
C ALA A 456 4.14 14.06 -21.36
N VAL A 457 3.95 15.36 -21.69
CA VAL A 457 4.50 16.47 -20.89
C VAL A 457 3.89 16.49 -19.51
N ASN A 458 2.57 16.30 -19.38
CA ASN A 458 1.94 16.22 -18.04
C ASN A 458 2.52 15.08 -17.22
N MET A 459 2.61 13.87 -17.78
CA MET A 459 3.17 12.71 -17.08
C MET A 459 4.65 12.92 -16.69
N ALA A 460 5.42 13.60 -17.54
CA ALA A 460 6.82 13.94 -17.24
C ALA A 460 6.96 14.97 -16.12
N LEU A 461 6.01 15.89 -15.98
CA LEU A 461 6.02 16.93 -14.94
C LEU A 461 5.46 16.46 -13.61
N THR A 462 4.49 15.53 -13.62
CA THR A 462 3.67 15.22 -12.45
C THR A 462 3.71 13.77 -12.03
N GLY A 463 4.16 12.86 -12.90
CA GLY A 463 4.27 11.42 -12.59
C GLY A 463 5.70 11.02 -12.19
N PHE A 464 5.81 9.78 -11.72
CA PHE A 464 7.07 9.12 -11.38
C PHE A 464 7.92 9.86 -10.36
N GLY A 465 7.50 9.83 -9.08
CA GLY A 465 8.37 10.15 -7.96
C GLY A 465 9.61 9.24 -7.99
N CYS A 466 10.80 9.84 -7.88
CA CYS A 466 12.07 9.13 -8.01
C CYS A 466 12.91 9.27 -6.76
N THR A 467 13.63 8.20 -6.41
CA THR A 467 14.63 8.18 -5.33
C THR A 467 15.96 7.64 -5.85
N SER A 468 17.03 7.80 -5.08
CA SER A 468 18.33 7.25 -5.44
C SER A 468 18.33 5.74 -5.23
N ARG A 469 18.52 4.98 -6.32
CA ARG A 469 18.72 3.52 -6.27
C ARG A 469 20.00 3.16 -5.51
N GLU A 470 21.06 3.90 -5.77
CA GLU A 470 22.36 3.67 -5.11
C GLU A 470 22.21 3.77 -3.58
N ASN A 471 21.52 4.80 -3.08
CA ASN A 471 21.28 4.94 -1.65
C ASN A 471 20.43 3.79 -1.09
N TYR A 472 19.46 3.28 -1.86
CA TYR A 472 18.61 2.19 -1.41
C TYR A 472 19.40 0.88 -1.28
N VAL A 473 20.29 0.57 -2.23
CA VAL A 473 21.01 -0.73 -2.26
C VAL A 473 22.38 -0.68 -1.58
N GLN A 474 22.88 0.48 -1.13
CA GLN A 474 24.25 0.67 -0.65
C GLN A 474 24.67 -0.25 0.50
N ASN A 475 23.73 -0.76 1.29
CA ASN A 475 23.99 -1.59 2.46
C ASN A 475 23.83 -3.10 2.18
N GLU A 476 23.38 -3.53 1.01
CA GLU A 476 22.99 -4.93 0.75
C GLU A 476 24.12 -5.93 1.03
N ASP A 477 25.33 -5.66 0.51
CA ASP A 477 26.48 -6.55 0.69
C ASP A 477 26.93 -6.65 2.15
N ASP A 478 26.91 -5.55 2.88
CA ASP A 478 27.32 -5.51 4.28
C ASP A 478 26.27 -6.18 5.17
N MET A 479 24.97 -5.94 4.90
CA MET A 479 23.88 -6.59 5.62
C MET A 479 23.87 -8.11 5.39
N GLU A 480 24.08 -8.59 4.18
CA GLU A 480 24.20 -10.03 3.94
C GLU A 480 25.31 -10.65 4.78
N LYS A 481 26.51 -10.06 4.78
CA LYS A 481 27.66 -10.57 5.53
C LYS A 481 27.45 -10.55 7.04
N ILE A 482 26.83 -9.47 7.56
CA ILE A 482 26.60 -9.34 9.02
C ILE A 482 25.52 -10.29 9.51
N LEU A 483 24.49 -10.57 8.70
CA LEU A 483 23.47 -11.58 8.99
C LEU A 483 24.03 -13.01 8.94
N ILE A 484 24.97 -13.29 8.02
CA ILE A 484 25.72 -14.56 8.02
C ILE A 484 26.55 -14.69 9.30
N LEU A 485 27.15 -13.60 9.80
CA LEU A 485 27.89 -13.61 11.05
C LEU A 485 26.96 -13.87 12.24
N ALA A 486 25.79 -13.22 12.32
CA ALA A 486 24.78 -13.47 13.34
C ALA A 486 24.33 -14.94 13.34
N LYS A 487 24.03 -15.50 12.17
CA LYS A 487 23.64 -16.91 12.01
C LYS A 487 24.73 -17.87 12.45
N LYS A 488 26.01 -17.54 12.18
CA LYS A 488 27.14 -18.35 12.61
C LYS A 488 27.32 -18.34 14.13
N ASP A 489 27.11 -17.17 14.77
CA ASP A 489 27.21 -17.05 16.23
C ASP A 489 26.04 -17.75 16.93
N ALA A 490 24.81 -17.55 16.47
CA ALA A 490 23.62 -18.24 17.00
C ALA A 490 23.74 -19.77 16.89
N LYS A 491 24.30 -20.26 15.78
CA LYS A 491 24.56 -21.72 15.62
C LYS A 491 25.56 -22.28 16.65
N LYS A 492 26.54 -21.49 17.10
CA LYS A 492 27.46 -21.92 18.18
C LYS A 492 26.75 -22.05 19.51
N ASP A 493 25.74 -21.18 19.75
CA ASP A 493 24.92 -21.22 20.96
C ASP A 493 23.82 -22.30 20.90
N GLY A 494 23.60 -22.93 19.74
CA GLY A 494 22.56 -23.95 19.53
C GLY A 494 21.18 -23.39 19.26
N ASP A 495 21.03 -22.07 18.99
CA ASP A 495 19.72 -21.45 18.76
C ASP A 495 19.11 -21.91 17.43
N LEU A 496 17.87 -22.34 17.52
CA LEU A 496 17.01 -22.57 16.33
C LEU A 496 16.25 -21.33 15.89
N PHE A 497 16.06 -20.36 16.79
CA PHE A 497 15.37 -19.10 16.52
C PHE A 497 15.98 -17.95 17.33
N TYR A 498 16.06 -16.78 16.71
CA TYR A 498 16.46 -15.51 17.33
C TYR A 498 15.96 -14.36 16.47
N ARG A 499 15.83 -13.17 17.05
CA ARG A 499 15.53 -11.93 16.31
C ARG A 499 16.74 -11.02 16.25
N VAL A 500 16.77 -10.25 15.16
CA VAL A 500 17.78 -9.20 14.88
C VAL A 500 17.06 -7.87 14.71
N GLU A 501 17.65 -6.79 15.22
CA GLU A 501 17.21 -5.43 14.94
C GLU A 501 18.34 -4.54 14.43
N ASP A 502 18.02 -3.66 13.49
CA ASP A 502 18.93 -2.67 12.94
C ASP A 502 18.51 -1.26 13.39
N THR A 503 19.44 -0.51 13.99
CA THR A 503 19.18 0.86 14.45
C THR A 503 19.13 1.88 13.33
N GLU A 504 19.90 1.67 12.27
CA GLU A 504 19.96 2.53 11.10
C GLU A 504 19.17 1.95 9.92
N ARG A 505 18.06 1.26 10.22
CA ARG A 505 17.16 0.69 9.20
C ARG A 505 16.69 1.75 8.21
N MET A 506 16.61 1.38 6.94
CA MET A 506 16.09 2.25 5.89
C MET A 506 14.57 2.28 5.91
N THR A 507 13.95 1.14 6.20
CA THR A 507 12.50 0.97 6.30
C THR A 507 12.13 0.16 7.55
N LYS A 508 10.88 0.26 8.00
CA LYS A 508 10.38 -0.58 9.09
C LYS A 508 10.12 -2.05 8.64
N ASN A 509 10.44 -2.39 7.40
CA ASN A 509 10.31 -3.74 6.82
C ASN A 509 11.65 -4.29 6.29
N ASP A 510 12.78 -3.76 6.77
CA ASP A 510 14.11 -4.23 6.37
C ASP A 510 14.33 -5.72 6.68
N SER A 511 13.67 -6.23 7.72
CA SER A 511 13.66 -7.66 8.05
C SER A 511 13.19 -8.53 6.87
N MET A 512 12.15 -8.12 6.16
CA MET A 512 11.67 -8.83 4.96
C MET A 512 12.60 -8.63 3.76
N ARG A 513 13.17 -7.42 3.63
CA ARG A 513 14.09 -7.11 2.54
C ARG A 513 15.35 -7.97 2.59
N TYR A 514 15.93 -8.08 3.78
CA TYR A 514 17.20 -8.79 3.97
C TYR A 514 17.03 -10.26 4.39
N GLY A 515 15.84 -10.69 4.80
CA GLY A 515 15.51 -12.09 5.13
C GLY A 515 15.95 -12.48 6.53
N TYR A 516 15.56 -11.72 7.57
CA TYR A 516 15.80 -12.06 8.97
C TYR A 516 14.54 -11.85 9.84
N SER A 517 14.42 -12.56 10.94
CA SER A 517 13.33 -12.33 11.89
C SER A 517 13.59 -11.07 12.69
N GLY A 518 12.68 -10.10 12.67
CA GLY A 518 12.80 -8.82 13.35
C GLY A 518 11.78 -8.60 14.45
N ALA A 519 11.73 -7.36 14.98
CA ALA A 519 10.74 -6.90 15.94
C ALA A 519 10.16 -5.53 15.54
N THR A 520 10.22 -5.21 14.25
CA THR A 520 9.74 -3.96 13.66
C THR A 520 8.91 -4.27 12.42
N GLN A 521 7.77 -3.59 12.24
CA GLN A 521 6.86 -3.80 11.11
C GLN A 521 6.13 -2.53 10.72
N PHE A 522 5.88 -2.35 9.41
CA PHE A 522 4.95 -1.37 8.86
C PHE A 522 4.03 -2.04 7.82
N SER A 523 2.75 -2.19 8.17
CA SER A 523 1.74 -2.80 7.30
C SER A 523 0.33 -2.41 7.74
N SER A 524 -0.58 -2.18 6.79
CA SER A 524 -2.01 -1.95 7.07
C SER A 524 -2.70 -3.14 7.74
N LEU A 525 -2.10 -4.33 7.68
CA LEU A 525 -2.59 -5.58 8.30
C LEU A 525 -1.96 -5.87 9.66
N MET A 526 -1.13 -4.98 10.18
CA MET A 526 -0.46 -5.15 11.46
C MET A 526 -1.46 -5.28 12.60
N ASN A 527 -1.23 -6.25 13.50
CA ASN A 527 -2.02 -6.42 14.71
C ASN A 527 -1.82 -5.22 15.64
N ILE A 528 -2.90 -4.44 15.86
CA ILE A 528 -2.85 -3.20 16.64
C ILE A 528 -2.45 -3.43 18.09
N ASN A 529 -2.75 -4.59 18.66
CA ASN A 529 -2.40 -4.91 20.04
C ASN A 529 -0.89 -4.98 20.25
N VAL A 530 -0.11 -5.40 19.24
CA VAL A 530 1.36 -5.35 19.28
C VAL A 530 1.84 -3.91 19.40
N SER A 531 1.28 -3.00 18.61
CA SER A 531 1.60 -1.56 18.72
C SER A 531 1.23 -0.99 20.08
N HIS A 532 0.06 -1.36 20.65
CA HIS A 532 -0.36 -0.95 21.99
C HIS A 532 0.59 -1.46 23.09
N PHE A 533 1.06 -2.70 22.97
CA PHE A 533 2.06 -3.25 23.88
C PHE A 533 3.38 -2.47 23.80
N TYR A 534 3.88 -2.17 22.60
CA TYR A 534 5.08 -1.36 22.41
C TYR A 534 4.92 0.01 23.06
N GLN A 535 3.84 0.72 22.77
CA GLN A 535 3.56 2.04 23.36
C GLN A 535 3.44 1.99 24.89
N SER A 536 2.91 0.89 25.45
CA SER A 536 2.79 0.72 26.91
C SER A 536 4.14 0.63 27.61
N LEU A 537 5.19 0.22 26.88
CA LEU A 537 6.59 0.16 27.32
C LEU A 537 7.46 1.28 26.75
N TYR A 538 6.83 2.40 26.35
CA TYR A 538 7.48 3.59 25.81
C TYR A 538 8.29 3.35 24.54
N MET A 539 7.99 2.28 23.80
CA MET A 539 8.52 1.99 22.48
C MET A 539 7.69 2.68 21.39
N GLU A 540 8.24 2.81 20.20
CA GLU A 540 7.57 3.44 19.07
C GLU A 540 6.43 2.56 18.51
N GLY A 541 5.23 3.12 18.42
CA GLY A 541 4.06 2.44 17.83
C GLY A 541 3.05 3.42 17.25
N GLY A 542 2.21 2.95 16.33
CA GLY A 542 1.17 3.72 15.65
C GLY A 542 0.05 2.84 15.09
N LYS A 543 -0.81 3.42 14.25
CA LYS A 543 -2.00 2.74 13.72
C LYS A 543 -1.67 1.53 12.84
N ASN A 544 -0.57 1.61 12.07
CA ASN A 544 -0.16 0.62 11.08
C ASN A 544 1.32 0.20 11.18
N PHE A 545 1.96 0.49 12.29
CA PHE A 545 3.35 0.09 12.55
C PHE A 545 3.63 -0.09 14.04
N TYR A 546 4.66 -0.86 14.34
CA TYR A 546 5.40 -0.86 15.59
C TYR A 546 6.90 -0.96 15.29
N CYS A 547 7.72 -0.43 16.18
CA CYS A 547 9.14 -0.33 15.94
C CYS A 547 9.93 -0.53 17.24
N TYR A 548 11.07 -1.19 17.14
CA TYR A 548 11.96 -1.50 18.26
C TYR A 548 12.55 -0.27 18.96
N ASN A 549 12.43 0.93 18.39
CA ASN A 549 12.90 2.17 19.01
C ASN A 549 12.31 2.34 20.43
N GLY A 550 13.16 2.66 21.41
CA GLY A 550 12.77 2.82 22.80
C GLY A 550 12.79 1.54 23.63
N ALA A 551 13.28 0.42 23.08
CA ALA A 551 13.36 -0.83 23.83
C ALA A 551 14.33 -0.74 25.02
N THR A 552 13.90 -1.29 26.16
CA THR A 552 14.76 -1.55 27.33
C THR A 552 15.39 -2.94 27.22
N PRO A 553 16.41 -3.29 28.04
CA PRO A 553 16.98 -4.64 28.03
C PRO A 553 15.94 -5.73 28.27
N ILE A 554 14.96 -5.50 29.16
CA ILE A 554 13.92 -6.48 29.47
C ILE A 554 12.89 -6.58 28.34
N SER A 555 12.44 -5.48 27.76
CA SER A 555 11.55 -5.56 26.59
C SER A 555 12.24 -6.22 25.40
N SER A 556 13.54 -5.98 25.19
CA SER A 556 14.34 -6.67 24.17
C SER A 556 14.42 -8.19 24.42
N ALA A 557 14.67 -8.59 25.68
CA ALA A 557 14.71 -9.98 26.10
C ALA A 557 13.36 -10.68 25.86
N MET A 558 12.25 -10.07 26.34
CA MET A 558 10.89 -10.59 26.15
C MET A 558 10.50 -10.72 24.66
N LEU A 559 11.04 -9.85 23.79
CA LEU A 559 10.84 -9.92 22.34
C LEU A 559 11.83 -10.87 21.64
N SER A 560 12.71 -11.59 22.39
CA SER A 560 13.72 -12.50 21.87
C SER A 560 14.70 -11.85 20.88
N VAL A 561 14.99 -10.55 21.05
CA VAL A 561 15.96 -9.82 20.22
C VAL A 561 17.36 -10.10 20.76
N LYS A 562 18.04 -11.04 20.12
CA LYS A 562 19.39 -11.48 20.51
C LYS A 562 20.47 -10.60 19.93
N TYR A 563 20.29 -10.15 18.68
CA TYR A 563 21.31 -9.38 17.97
C TYR A 563 20.82 -7.98 17.63
N PHE A 564 21.78 -7.06 17.62
CA PHE A 564 21.56 -5.66 17.36
C PHE A 564 22.63 -5.17 16.37
N ILE A 565 22.21 -4.64 15.22
CA ILE A 565 23.08 -4.08 14.20
C ILE A 565 23.12 -2.57 14.35
N SER A 566 24.31 -1.97 14.30
CA SER A 566 24.51 -0.53 14.32
C SER A 566 25.76 -0.11 13.53
N GLN A 567 25.77 1.11 13.05
CA GLN A 567 26.98 1.73 12.48
C GLN A 567 27.87 2.38 13.54
N SER A 568 27.42 2.44 14.77
CA SER A 568 28.20 2.99 15.89
C SER A 568 29.19 1.94 16.44
N PRO A 569 30.51 2.27 16.50
CA PRO A 569 31.54 1.34 16.93
C PRO A 569 31.60 1.13 18.46
N ASP A 570 31.05 2.06 19.25
CA ASP A 570 31.30 2.16 20.69
C ASP A 570 30.03 1.86 21.53
N LEU A 571 29.25 0.81 21.13
CA LEU A 571 28.04 0.41 21.87
C LEU A 571 28.28 -0.79 22.82
N GLU A 572 29.52 -1.28 22.92
CA GLU A 572 29.88 -2.31 23.88
C GLU A 572 29.68 -1.79 25.32
N SER A 573 29.02 -2.57 26.13
CA SER A 573 28.57 -2.18 27.46
C SER A 573 28.18 -3.40 28.28
N PRO A 574 27.86 -3.31 29.58
CA PRO A 574 27.26 -4.41 30.30
C PRO A 574 26.01 -5.03 29.67
N LEU A 575 25.33 -4.26 28.80
CA LEU A 575 24.11 -4.71 28.09
C LEU A 575 24.41 -5.42 26.77
N ARG A 576 25.56 -5.15 26.13
CA ARG A 576 25.87 -5.59 24.75
C ARG A 576 27.32 -5.97 24.59
N THR A 577 27.57 -7.08 23.94
CA THR A 577 28.91 -7.57 23.58
C THR A 577 29.10 -7.51 22.07
N LEU A 578 30.22 -6.98 21.59
CA LEU A 578 30.57 -6.94 20.19
C LEU A 578 30.87 -8.37 19.67
N VAL A 579 30.14 -8.83 18.66
CA VAL A 579 30.34 -10.10 17.96
C VAL A 579 31.30 -9.93 16.80
N GLY A 580 31.19 -8.87 16.04
CA GLY A 580 32.07 -8.56 14.91
C GLY A 580 31.59 -7.38 14.06
N LYS A 581 32.28 -7.19 12.91
CA LYS A 581 32.06 -6.05 12.02
C LYS A 581 32.04 -6.51 10.56
N CYS A 582 31.16 -5.92 9.76
CA CYS A 582 31.17 -6.07 8.29
C CYS A 582 30.93 -4.69 7.67
N GLY A 583 31.89 -4.22 6.84
CA GLY A 583 31.85 -2.87 6.29
C GLY A 583 31.74 -1.80 7.36
N LYS A 584 30.67 -1.00 7.31
CA LYS A 584 30.38 0.02 8.30
C LYS A 584 29.46 -0.47 9.45
N HIS A 585 28.96 -1.69 9.39
CA HIS A 585 28.03 -2.25 10.37
C HIS A 585 28.73 -3.12 11.41
N TYR A 586 28.33 -2.97 12.66
CA TYR A 586 28.78 -3.72 13.83
C TYR A 586 27.63 -4.61 14.31
N LEU A 587 27.92 -5.86 14.62
CA LEU A 587 26.98 -6.80 15.21
C LEU A 587 27.23 -6.88 16.71
N TYR A 588 26.24 -6.52 17.49
CA TYR A 588 26.25 -6.66 18.93
C TYR A 588 25.28 -7.77 19.36
N LYS A 589 25.64 -8.50 20.39
CA LYS A 589 24.79 -9.49 21.06
C LYS A 589 24.27 -8.87 22.35
N ASN A 590 22.95 -8.90 22.53
CA ASN A 590 22.33 -8.49 23.79
C ASN A 590 22.66 -9.52 24.89
N ASN A 591 23.24 -9.08 26.01
CA ASN A 591 23.65 -9.96 27.10
C ASN A 591 22.42 -10.48 27.88
N TYR A 592 21.34 -9.70 27.91
CA TYR A 592 20.03 -10.06 28.40
C TYR A 592 19.16 -10.48 27.22
N ASN A 593 19.08 -11.78 26.92
CA ASN A 593 18.19 -12.29 25.88
C ASN A 593 17.48 -13.57 26.38
N LEU A 594 16.24 -13.77 25.93
CA LEU A 594 15.41 -14.92 26.28
C LEU A 594 15.08 -15.72 25.00
N PRO A 595 14.82 -17.04 25.11
CA PRO A 595 14.24 -17.79 24.02
C PRO A 595 12.85 -17.27 23.64
N ILE A 596 12.24 -17.82 22.59
CA ILE A 596 10.91 -17.41 22.11
C ILE A 596 9.80 -17.60 23.16
N GLY A 597 10.00 -18.51 24.12
CA GLY A 597 9.10 -18.76 25.27
C GLY A 597 9.83 -18.58 26.61
N PHE A 598 9.18 -17.91 27.56
CA PHE A 598 9.65 -17.65 28.92
C PHE A 598 8.50 -17.73 29.92
N VAL A 599 8.82 -17.88 31.22
CA VAL A 599 7.81 -18.07 32.26
C VAL A 599 7.68 -16.85 33.17
N MET A 600 6.46 -16.52 33.52
CA MET A 600 6.12 -15.57 34.58
C MET A 600 5.18 -16.24 35.64
N ASP A 601 5.25 -15.77 36.86
CA ASP A 601 4.27 -16.14 37.91
C ASP A 601 2.85 -15.70 37.48
N GLU A 602 1.86 -16.56 37.64
CA GLU A 602 0.48 -16.29 37.24
C GLU A 602 -0.09 -15.04 37.93
N ASN A 603 0.14 -14.88 39.22
CA ASN A 603 -0.34 -13.71 40.00
C ASN A 603 0.33 -12.43 39.49
N ALA A 604 1.62 -12.50 39.09
CA ALA A 604 2.36 -11.42 38.49
C ALA A 604 1.73 -10.99 37.16
N VAL A 605 1.41 -11.94 36.29
CA VAL A 605 0.74 -11.67 35.00
C VAL A 605 -0.63 -11.07 35.22
N ASN A 606 -1.43 -11.62 36.14
CA ASN A 606 -2.79 -11.14 36.39
C ASN A 606 -2.84 -9.74 37.03
N SER A 607 -1.77 -9.31 37.70
CA SER A 607 -1.63 -7.96 38.26
C SER A 607 -1.09 -6.91 37.29
N LEU A 608 -0.51 -7.35 36.17
CA LEU A 608 0.10 -6.45 35.16
C LEU A 608 -0.96 -5.80 34.25
N ILE A 609 -1.19 -4.51 34.46
CA ILE A 609 -2.09 -3.71 33.62
C ILE A 609 -1.25 -2.77 32.76
N LEU A 610 -1.23 -3.04 31.43
CA LEU A 610 -0.53 -2.23 30.44
C LEU A 610 -1.55 -1.54 29.53
N SER A 611 -1.29 -0.29 29.20
CA SER A 611 -2.06 0.50 28.23
C SER A 611 -1.11 1.39 27.42
N PRO A 612 -1.46 1.83 26.22
CA PRO A 612 -0.63 2.73 25.41
C PRO A 612 -0.19 4.02 26.11
N SER A 613 -0.93 4.45 27.12
CA SER A 613 -0.60 5.62 27.94
C SER A 613 0.31 5.32 29.13
N SER A 614 0.60 4.05 29.43
CA SER A 614 1.40 3.66 30.59
C SER A 614 2.85 4.12 30.49
N LYS A 615 3.51 3.97 29.33
CA LYS A 615 4.86 4.46 29.04
C LYS A 615 5.88 4.10 30.13
N LEU A 616 6.50 5.10 30.78
CA LEU A 616 7.45 4.91 31.88
C LEU A 616 6.84 4.09 33.03
N ASN A 617 5.59 4.37 33.41
CA ASN A 617 4.91 3.61 34.45
C ASN A 617 4.75 2.14 34.05
N GLY A 618 4.52 1.85 32.75
CA GLY A 618 4.46 0.49 32.24
C GLY A 618 5.78 -0.27 32.45
N ILE A 619 6.91 0.37 32.13
CA ILE A 619 8.26 -0.20 32.33
C ILE A 619 8.51 -0.49 33.83
N ASN A 620 8.23 0.48 34.68
CA ASN A 620 8.48 0.34 36.13
C ASN A 620 7.51 -0.65 36.81
N THR A 621 6.24 -0.69 36.35
CA THR A 621 5.26 -1.69 36.80
C THR A 621 5.69 -3.10 36.40
N LEU A 622 6.13 -3.28 35.15
CA LEU A 622 6.66 -4.54 34.66
C LEU A 622 7.85 -4.99 35.54
N GLY A 623 8.77 -4.06 35.85
CA GLY A 623 9.90 -4.33 36.73
C GLY A 623 9.49 -4.81 38.13
N SER A 624 8.55 -4.11 38.75
CA SER A 624 8.03 -4.49 40.08
C SER A 624 7.34 -5.86 40.06
N VAL A 625 6.56 -6.13 39.02
CA VAL A 625 5.87 -7.42 38.83
C VAL A 625 6.87 -8.57 38.64
N LEU A 626 8.01 -8.29 38.04
CA LEU A 626 9.12 -9.24 37.85
C LEU A 626 10.04 -9.32 39.07
N GLY A 627 9.66 -8.70 40.19
CA GLY A 627 10.37 -8.86 41.47
C GLY A 627 11.57 -7.93 41.61
N ALA A 628 11.64 -6.83 40.87
CA ALA A 628 12.64 -5.80 41.13
C ALA A 628 12.33 -5.05 42.44
N ASP A 629 13.32 -4.91 43.30
CA ASP A 629 13.19 -4.19 44.58
C ASP A 629 13.05 -2.68 44.39
N ASP A 630 13.49 -2.16 43.22
CA ASP A 630 13.50 -0.73 42.92
C ASP A 630 13.04 -0.49 41.46
N VAL A 631 12.81 0.77 41.10
CA VAL A 631 12.34 1.14 39.74
C VAL A 631 13.39 0.80 38.68
N THR A 632 12.93 0.35 37.52
CA THR A 632 13.78 -0.02 36.36
C THR A 632 14.46 1.22 35.76
N LEU A 633 13.71 2.32 35.62
CA LEU A 633 14.20 3.61 35.12
C LEU A 633 14.01 4.68 36.21
N MET A 634 15.13 5.20 36.67
CA MET A 634 15.17 6.28 37.68
C MET A 634 15.27 7.66 37.02
N HIS A 635 14.36 8.56 37.31
CA HIS A 635 14.48 9.95 36.92
C HIS A 635 15.79 10.55 37.46
N THR A 636 16.57 11.21 36.62
CA THR A 636 17.87 11.75 36.98
C THR A 636 17.94 13.23 36.61
N ASN A 637 18.25 14.07 37.58
CA ASN A 637 18.53 15.49 37.38
C ASN A 637 19.91 15.66 36.75
N CYS A 638 19.97 15.75 35.42
CA CYS A 638 21.19 16.11 34.67
C CYS A 638 21.18 17.63 34.38
N ASN A 639 22.36 18.25 34.39
CA ASN A 639 22.44 19.61 33.91
C ASN A 639 22.17 19.64 32.42
N GLN A 640 21.17 20.44 32.01
CA GLN A 640 20.83 20.63 30.61
C GLN A 640 21.06 22.09 30.21
N ASP A 641 21.76 22.26 29.12
CA ASP A 641 21.95 23.57 28.46
C ASP A 641 21.21 23.50 27.10
N ALA A 642 19.96 23.99 27.07
CA ALA A 642 19.11 23.95 25.90
C ALA A 642 19.09 25.30 25.18
N ALA A 643 19.58 25.29 23.95
CA ALA A 643 19.52 26.38 22.99
C ALA A 643 18.69 25.98 21.76
N PRO A 644 18.27 26.95 20.91
CA PRO A 644 17.59 26.63 19.67
C PRO A 644 18.40 25.65 18.80
N GLY A 645 17.84 24.51 18.50
CA GLY A 645 18.44 23.45 17.68
C GLY A 645 19.44 22.54 18.39
N VAL A 646 19.84 22.82 19.63
CA VAL A 646 20.83 22.00 20.36
C VAL A 646 20.54 21.98 21.86
N THR A 647 20.56 20.79 22.43
CA THR A 647 20.53 20.59 23.89
C THR A 647 21.76 19.77 24.30
N VAL A 648 22.52 20.25 25.25
CA VAL A 648 23.67 19.55 25.85
C VAL A 648 23.26 19.02 27.22
N ILE A 649 23.35 17.71 27.41
CA ILE A 649 23.10 17.05 28.69
C ILE A 649 24.43 16.65 29.30
N THR A 650 24.69 17.07 30.53
CA THR A 650 25.87 16.67 31.29
C THR A 650 25.48 15.63 32.32
N VAL A 651 26.08 14.44 32.22
CA VAL A 651 25.78 13.28 33.07
C VAL A 651 26.42 13.46 34.45
N SER A 652 25.65 13.26 35.50
CA SER A 652 26.13 13.43 36.89
C SER A 652 26.74 12.16 37.50
N GLN A 653 26.36 10.99 37.02
CA GLN A 653 26.80 9.68 37.51
C GLN A 653 27.12 8.74 36.33
N SER A 654 28.03 7.79 36.51
CA SER A 654 28.26 6.76 35.51
C SER A 654 27.05 5.80 35.42
N GLY A 655 26.68 5.37 34.22
CA GLY A 655 25.57 4.43 34.02
C GLY A 655 25.02 4.45 32.59
N TYR A 656 23.96 3.69 32.37
CA TYR A 656 23.24 3.63 31.11
C TYR A 656 22.04 4.58 31.14
N TYR A 657 21.83 5.35 30.10
CA TYR A 657 20.86 6.44 30.11
C TYR A 657 19.86 6.34 28.94
N TYR A 658 18.65 6.75 29.26
CA TYR A 658 17.55 6.98 28.32
C TYR A 658 17.07 8.44 28.44
N ALA A 659 16.48 8.95 27.37
CA ALA A 659 15.81 10.25 27.39
C ALA A 659 14.45 10.18 26.74
N ALA A 660 13.54 11.03 27.20
CA ALA A 660 12.24 11.27 26.58
C ALA A 660 11.93 12.76 26.57
N TYR A 661 10.98 13.18 25.76
CA TYR A 661 10.44 14.54 25.75
C TYR A 661 8.91 14.49 25.55
N ASP A 662 8.22 15.51 26.03
CA ASP A 662 6.77 15.57 25.96
C ASP A 662 6.26 16.29 24.70
N ASN A 663 6.96 17.33 24.26
CA ASN A 663 6.56 18.18 23.15
C ASN A 663 7.79 18.52 22.26
N CYS A 664 7.84 17.91 21.07
CA CYS A 664 8.81 18.23 20.04
C CYS A 664 8.09 18.16 18.69
N SER A 665 8.25 19.16 17.86
CA SER A 665 7.73 19.19 16.49
C SER A 665 8.76 18.71 15.46
N SER A 666 10.03 18.59 15.85
CA SER A 666 11.09 18.08 14.98
C SER A 666 10.88 16.61 14.66
N ASP A 667 10.97 16.25 13.37
CA ASP A 667 10.79 14.88 12.91
C ASP A 667 12.06 14.02 13.05
N SER A 668 13.19 14.63 13.42
CA SER A 668 14.43 13.89 13.67
C SER A 668 15.31 14.58 14.72
N LEU A 669 16.02 13.76 15.50
CA LEU A 669 17.01 14.18 16.47
C LEU A 669 18.33 13.44 16.22
N THR A 670 19.45 14.17 16.32
CA THR A 670 20.78 13.58 16.26
C THR A 670 21.40 13.61 17.65
N VAL A 671 21.71 12.44 18.21
CA VAL A 671 22.39 12.27 19.49
C VAL A 671 23.86 12.01 19.21
N ALA A 672 24.74 12.91 19.66
CA ALA A 672 26.18 12.82 19.45
C ALA A 672 26.94 12.77 20.77
N TYR A 673 27.91 11.84 20.85
CA TYR A 673 28.82 11.70 21.97
C TYR A 673 30.17 11.20 21.47
N LYS A 674 31.27 11.92 21.80
CA LYS A 674 32.62 11.63 21.29
C LYS A 674 32.63 11.50 19.76
N ASN A 675 32.93 10.29 19.26
CA ASN A 675 32.99 9.98 17.84
C ASN A 675 31.75 9.21 17.34
N THR A 676 30.73 9.07 18.20
CA THR A 676 29.48 8.34 17.89
C THR A 676 28.37 9.32 17.65
N SER A 677 27.57 9.06 16.60
CA SER A 677 26.37 9.84 16.30
C SER A 677 25.26 8.88 15.88
N MET A 678 24.10 9.01 16.53
CA MET A 678 22.90 8.23 16.21
C MET A 678 21.78 9.19 15.83
N VAL A 679 21.05 8.85 14.76
CA VAL A 679 19.91 9.64 14.30
C VAL A 679 18.62 8.89 14.65
N TYR A 680 17.77 9.56 15.41
CA TYR A 680 16.41 9.11 15.72
C TYR A 680 15.44 9.84 14.78
N SER A 681 14.73 9.10 13.95
CA SER A 681 13.72 9.63 13.01
C SER A 681 12.30 9.43 13.55
N LYS A 682 11.35 10.19 13.01
CA LYS A 682 9.95 10.15 13.42
C LYS A 682 9.75 10.38 14.93
N THR A 683 10.52 11.28 15.46
CA THR A 683 10.54 11.60 16.90
C THR A 683 9.19 12.14 17.39
N THR A 684 8.36 12.69 16.48
CA THR A 684 6.97 13.07 16.73
C THR A 684 6.08 11.91 17.22
N HIS A 685 6.50 10.65 17.04
CA HIS A 685 5.82 9.47 17.58
C HIS A 685 6.00 9.27 19.10
N ARG A 686 6.85 10.08 19.75
CA ARG A 686 7.00 10.14 21.22
C ARG A 686 7.40 8.82 21.87
N TYR A 687 8.47 8.22 21.42
CA TYR A 687 9.13 7.08 22.03
C TYR A 687 10.36 7.50 22.85
N MET A 688 10.89 6.60 23.68
CA MET A 688 12.08 6.84 24.47
C MET A 688 13.36 6.63 23.66
N PHE A 689 14.39 7.44 23.90
CA PHE A 689 15.70 7.35 23.23
C PHE A 689 16.71 6.60 24.08
N ASP A 690 17.36 5.61 23.52
CA ASP A 690 18.51 4.92 24.09
C ASP A 690 19.74 5.80 23.87
N LEU A 691 20.20 6.47 24.91
CA LEU A 691 21.39 7.34 24.82
C LEU A 691 22.71 6.56 24.94
N GLY A 692 22.70 5.38 25.55
CA GLY A 692 23.89 4.57 25.76
C GLY A 692 24.52 4.70 27.15
N TYR A 693 25.76 4.15 27.29
CA TYR A 693 26.53 4.17 28.55
C TYR A 693 27.47 5.36 28.63
N PHE A 694 27.46 6.10 29.75
CA PHE A 694 28.27 7.28 29.98
C PHE A 694 28.95 7.27 31.34
N SER A 695 30.10 7.96 31.43
CA SER A 695 30.80 8.22 32.69
C SER A 695 30.35 9.55 33.30
N ALA A 696 30.50 9.71 34.63
CA ALA A 696 30.21 11.00 35.27
C ALA A 696 31.02 12.13 34.67
N GLY A 697 30.36 13.24 34.30
CA GLY A 697 30.95 14.40 33.64
C GLY A 697 30.88 14.34 32.10
N ASP A 698 30.49 13.23 31.50
CA ASP A 698 30.32 13.14 30.04
C ASP A 698 29.21 14.10 29.54
N ARG A 699 29.38 14.62 28.35
CA ARG A 699 28.45 15.54 27.70
C ARG A 699 27.86 14.92 26.45
N ILE A 700 26.55 14.86 26.41
CA ILE A 700 25.76 14.34 25.29
C ILE A 700 25.16 15.52 24.56
N THR A 701 25.36 15.63 23.26
CA THR A 701 24.76 16.68 22.44
C THR A 701 23.59 16.11 21.64
N ILE A 702 22.40 16.69 21.82
CA ILE A 702 21.22 16.35 21.04
C ILE A 702 20.87 17.56 20.17
N SER A 703 20.82 17.36 18.85
CA SER A 703 20.54 18.44 17.89
C SER A 703 19.29 18.11 17.05
N ASN A 704 18.58 19.15 16.63
CA ASN A 704 17.45 19.08 15.70
C ASN A 704 17.63 20.08 14.56
N ASN A 705 17.02 19.82 13.39
CA ASN A 705 17.13 20.64 12.21
C ASN A 705 16.18 21.86 12.20
N ASP A 706 15.17 21.87 13.07
CA ASP A 706 14.09 22.87 13.09
C ASP A 706 14.38 24.04 14.03
N ALA A 707 15.61 24.12 14.57
CA ALA A 707 16.02 25.10 15.56
C ALA A 707 15.09 25.22 16.79
N GLU A 708 14.41 24.13 17.11
CA GLU A 708 13.52 24.04 18.28
C GLU A 708 14.34 23.92 19.56
N LYS A 709 13.89 24.57 20.62
CA LYS A 709 14.47 24.40 21.95
C LYS A 709 13.77 23.26 22.68
N ILE A 710 14.48 22.15 22.89
CA ILE A 710 13.91 20.93 23.48
C ILE A 710 14.56 20.69 24.84
N ASN A 711 13.73 20.45 25.87
CA ASN A 711 14.17 19.93 27.16
C ASN A 711 13.82 18.43 27.23
N PHE A 712 14.77 17.63 27.72
CA PHE A 712 14.61 16.19 27.84
C PHE A 712 14.41 15.78 29.28
N THR A 713 13.53 14.81 29.52
CA THR A 713 13.50 14.07 30.78
C THR A 713 14.48 12.91 30.66
N VAL A 714 15.49 12.89 31.54
CA VAL A 714 16.59 11.91 31.49
C VAL A 714 16.37 10.85 32.56
N TYR A 715 16.55 9.60 32.16
CA TYR A 715 16.42 8.44 33.04
C TYR A 715 17.73 7.66 33.08
N LYS A 716 18.15 7.23 34.26
CA LYS A 716 19.26 6.29 34.46
C LYS A 716 18.67 4.89 34.63
N LEU A 717 19.22 3.92 33.89
CA LEU A 717 18.85 2.52 34.00
C LEU A 717 19.40 1.96 35.32
N ASN A 718 18.54 1.27 36.05
CA ASN A 718 18.93 0.56 37.28
C ASN A 718 19.36 -0.86 36.89
N MET A 719 20.66 -1.12 36.89
CA MET A 719 21.21 -2.41 36.46
C MET A 719 20.84 -3.54 37.45
N ASP A 720 20.77 -3.27 38.75
CA ASP A 720 20.38 -4.26 39.76
C ASP A 720 18.93 -4.71 39.52
N ALA A 721 18.04 -3.73 39.21
CA ALA A 721 16.66 -4.04 38.84
C ALA A 721 16.57 -4.87 37.54
N ILE A 722 17.42 -4.59 36.54
CA ILE A 722 17.48 -5.39 35.31
C ILE A 722 17.91 -6.82 35.57
N GLU A 723 18.96 -7.01 36.39
CA GLU A 723 19.44 -8.35 36.77
C GLU A 723 18.35 -9.15 37.51
N GLN A 724 17.67 -8.57 38.49
CA GLN A 724 16.58 -9.22 39.24
C GLN A 724 15.43 -9.64 38.30
N GLN A 725 15.03 -8.75 37.38
CA GLN A 725 13.98 -9.05 36.39
C GLN A 725 14.41 -10.17 35.42
N TYR A 726 15.63 -10.10 34.93
CA TYR A 726 16.16 -11.10 34.01
C TYR A 726 16.32 -12.47 34.66
N ASP A 727 16.83 -12.49 35.90
CA ASP A 727 16.94 -13.74 36.70
C ASP A 727 15.57 -14.38 36.95
N THR A 728 14.54 -13.57 37.12
CA THR A 728 13.17 -14.08 37.25
C THR A 728 12.68 -14.69 35.93
N LEU A 729 12.89 -14.04 34.79
CA LEU A 729 12.42 -14.52 33.49
C LEU A 729 13.24 -15.68 32.92
N SER A 730 14.52 -15.82 33.31
CA SER A 730 15.44 -16.84 32.80
C SER A 730 15.50 -18.10 33.64
N ARG A 731 14.74 -18.20 34.74
CA ARG A 731 14.75 -19.36 35.62
C ARG A 731 14.31 -20.64 34.93
N GLU A 732 13.28 -20.52 34.07
CA GLU A 732 12.69 -21.64 33.36
C GLU A 732 12.66 -21.29 31.88
N ASN A 733 13.40 -22.07 31.08
CA ASN A 733 13.57 -21.78 29.66
C ASN A 733 12.80 -22.79 28.83
N PHE A 734 12.07 -22.27 27.86
CA PHE A 734 11.48 -23.10 26.79
C PHE A 734 12.55 -23.48 25.78
N GLU A 735 12.86 -24.77 25.74
CA GLU A 735 13.87 -25.31 24.80
C GLU A 735 13.25 -25.72 23.47
N LEU A 736 13.58 -25.01 22.41
CA LEU A 736 13.11 -25.32 21.06
C LEU A 736 13.73 -26.63 20.57
N THR A 737 12.89 -27.60 20.17
CA THR A 737 13.29 -28.86 19.55
C THR A 737 12.97 -28.89 18.04
N GLY A 738 12.10 -28.02 17.56
CA GLY A 738 11.73 -27.87 16.17
C GLY A 738 11.18 -26.48 15.85
N PHE A 739 11.58 -25.93 14.69
CA PHE A 739 11.13 -24.62 14.24
C PHE A 739 10.98 -24.58 12.72
N THR A 740 9.79 -24.16 12.25
CA THR A 740 9.48 -23.87 10.85
C THR A 740 8.59 -22.63 10.75
N ASP A 741 8.29 -22.17 9.55
CA ASP A 741 7.37 -21.02 9.38
C ASP A 741 6.01 -21.20 10.08
N THR A 742 5.50 -22.43 10.14
CA THR A 742 4.14 -22.74 10.65
C THR A 742 4.13 -23.69 11.85
N ASN A 743 5.29 -24.03 12.40
CA ASN A 743 5.36 -24.95 13.54
C ASN A 743 6.49 -24.53 14.47
N VAL A 744 6.15 -24.37 15.76
CA VAL A 744 7.08 -24.13 16.87
C VAL A 744 6.89 -25.24 17.87
N LYS A 745 7.95 -26.04 18.13
CA LYS A 745 7.90 -27.16 19.03
C LYS A 745 9.06 -27.10 20.02
N GLY A 746 8.80 -27.45 21.27
CA GLY A 746 9.85 -27.51 22.29
C GLY A 746 9.34 -28.08 23.59
N ASN A 747 10.24 -28.16 24.57
CA ASN A 747 9.99 -28.69 25.89
C ASN A 747 10.25 -27.61 26.95
N ILE A 748 9.57 -27.74 28.06
CA ILE A 748 9.80 -26.94 29.25
C ILE A 748 9.64 -27.79 30.50
N ASN A 749 10.51 -27.57 31.51
CA ASN A 749 10.41 -28.19 32.81
C ASN A 749 10.04 -27.14 33.84
N MET A 750 8.80 -27.19 34.32
CA MET A 750 8.24 -26.26 35.28
C MET A 750 8.58 -26.69 36.70
N SER A 751 9.30 -25.87 37.45
CA SER A 751 9.62 -26.13 38.88
C SER A 751 8.45 -25.88 39.80
N LYS A 752 7.47 -25.13 39.37
CA LYS A 752 6.18 -24.80 40.01
C LYS A 752 5.17 -24.37 38.98
N GLU A 753 3.90 -24.31 39.36
CA GLU A 753 2.86 -23.70 38.54
C GLU A 753 3.21 -22.27 38.08
N GLY A 754 2.97 -21.95 36.81
CA GLY A 754 3.29 -20.66 36.22
C GLY A 754 2.74 -20.50 34.80
N ARG A 755 2.87 -19.28 34.27
CA ARG A 755 2.40 -18.96 32.92
C ARG A 755 3.56 -18.90 31.94
N LEU A 756 3.57 -19.84 30.98
CA LEU A 756 4.46 -19.81 29.82
C LEU A 756 3.92 -18.79 28.79
N ILE A 757 4.77 -17.86 28.39
CA ILE A 757 4.48 -16.77 27.47
C ILE A 757 5.39 -16.92 26.26
N PHE A 758 4.83 -16.84 25.04
CA PHE A 758 5.59 -16.83 23.81
C PHE A 758 5.66 -15.40 23.23
N SER A 759 6.82 -14.96 22.78
CA SER A 759 6.96 -13.69 22.03
C SER A 759 6.38 -13.79 20.60
N ILE A 760 5.18 -14.36 20.52
CA ILE A 760 4.41 -14.60 19.28
C ILE A 760 3.06 -13.90 19.42
N PRO A 761 2.69 -13.00 18.50
CA PRO A 761 1.37 -12.37 18.54
C PRO A 761 0.24 -13.41 18.54
N ALA A 762 -0.75 -13.22 19.41
CA ALA A 762 -1.92 -14.08 19.49
C ALA A 762 -2.84 -13.80 18.28
N GLU A 763 -2.75 -14.65 17.27
CA GLU A 763 -3.57 -14.59 16.06
C GLU A 763 -4.47 -15.83 15.97
N GLU A 764 -5.69 -15.69 15.42
CA GLU A 764 -6.69 -16.78 15.30
C GLU A 764 -6.13 -18.05 14.62
N GLY A 765 -5.06 -17.91 13.80
CA GLY A 765 -4.44 -19.02 13.08
C GLY A 765 -3.66 -20.01 13.93
N TRP A 766 -3.24 -19.64 15.13
CA TRP A 766 -2.47 -20.52 16.00
C TRP A 766 -3.33 -21.55 16.72
N SER A 767 -2.85 -22.77 16.77
CA SER A 767 -3.37 -23.86 17.60
C SER A 767 -2.27 -24.39 18.48
N MET A 768 -2.52 -24.48 19.78
CA MET A 768 -1.56 -24.98 20.77
C MET A 768 -1.89 -26.42 21.18
N TYR A 769 -0.82 -27.20 21.36
CA TYR A 769 -0.89 -28.55 21.89
C TYR A 769 0.05 -28.65 23.07
N VAL A 770 -0.44 -29.16 24.19
CA VAL A 770 0.32 -29.45 25.40
C VAL A 770 0.29 -30.95 25.60
N ASP A 771 1.45 -31.60 25.66
CA ASP A 771 1.60 -33.05 25.78
C ASP A 771 0.76 -33.84 24.74
N GLY A 772 0.76 -33.33 23.50
CA GLY A 772 0.01 -33.90 22.38
C GLY A 772 -1.48 -33.61 22.37
N LYS A 773 -2.04 -32.97 23.41
CA LYS A 773 -3.46 -32.63 23.49
C LYS A 773 -3.69 -31.17 23.08
N LYS A 774 -4.65 -30.95 22.16
CA LYS A 774 -5.04 -29.59 21.78
C LYS A 774 -5.63 -28.86 22.97
N THR A 775 -5.05 -27.71 23.33
CA THR A 775 -5.39 -26.89 24.49
C THR A 775 -5.66 -25.45 24.04
N ALA A 776 -6.62 -24.78 24.66
CA ALA A 776 -6.85 -23.36 24.44
C ALA A 776 -5.71 -22.56 25.12
N TYR A 777 -5.17 -21.57 24.39
CA TYR A 777 -4.23 -20.62 24.96
C TYR A 777 -4.95 -19.36 25.45
N THR A 778 -4.29 -18.61 26.30
CA THR A 778 -4.69 -17.28 26.78
C THR A 778 -3.80 -16.21 26.16
N GLU A 779 -4.14 -14.94 26.36
CA GLU A 779 -3.36 -13.82 25.83
C GLU A 779 -2.65 -13.07 26.97
N PHE A 780 -1.34 -12.99 26.91
CA PHE A 780 -0.57 -12.10 27.77
C PHE A 780 -0.61 -10.67 27.21
N ALA A 781 -0.97 -9.71 28.08
CA ALA A 781 -1.09 -8.29 27.76
C ALA A 781 -1.96 -8.03 26.49
N GLN A 782 -2.99 -8.85 26.26
CA GLN A 782 -3.86 -8.81 25.05
C GLN A 782 -3.08 -8.94 23.72
N THR A 783 -1.85 -9.45 23.77
CA THR A 783 -0.93 -9.39 22.62
C THR A 783 -0.29 -10.73 22.30
N PHE A 784 0.22 -11.43 23.28
CA PHE A 784 1.07 -12.61 23.10
C PHE A 784 0.38 -13.90 23.52
N ILE A 785 0.71 -14.99 22.82
CA ILE A 785 0.25 -16.33 23.18
C ILE A 785 0.80 -16.71 24.56
N SER A 786 -0.07 -17.21 25.47
CA SER A 786 0.33 -17.71 26.79
C SER A 786 -0.53 -18.87 27.23
N ILE A 787 0.01 -19.66 28.19
CA ILE A 787 -0.70 -20.78 28.80
C ILE A 787 -0.23 -21.02 30.22
N ASP A 788 -1.15 -21.35 31.11
CA ASP A 788 -0.86 -21.79 32.49
C ASP A 788 -0.48 -23.28 32.47
N LEU A 789 0.65 -23.60 33.07
CA LEU A 789 1.19 -24.94 33.19
C LEU A 789 1.39 -25.31 34.65
N ASP A 790 1.09 -26.56 34.98
CA ASP A 790 1.38 -27.16 36.31
C ASP A 790 2.89 -27.45 36.45
N GLU A 791 3.34 -27.84 37.65
CA GLU A 791 4.70 -28.33 37.89
C GLU A 791 4.95 -29.62 37.08
N GLY A 792 6.10 -29.74 36.40
CA GLY A 792 6.51 -30.91 35.63
C GLY A 792 7.08 -30.61 34.25
N GLU A 793 7.39 -31.68 33.52
CA GLU A 793 7.87 -31.61 32.14
C GLU A 793 6.69 -31.55 31.17
N HIS A 794 6.72 -30.58 30.23
CA HIS A 794 5.70 -30.42 29.23
C HIS A 794 6.30 -30.29 27.82
N GLU A 795 5.68 -30.97 26.85
CA GLU A 795 5.95 -30.76 25.43
C GLU A 795 4.90 -29.79 24.89
N ILE A 796 5.36 -28.68 24.32
CA ILE A 796 4.49 -27.65 23.71
C ILE A 796 4.70 -27.63 22.23
N GLU A 797 3.59 -27.65 21.46
CA GLU A 797 3.63 -27.49 20.00
C GLU A 797 2.59 -26.45 19.56
N LEU A 798 3.05 -25.43 18.84
CA LEU A 798 2.22 -24.41 18.20
C LEU A 798 2.18 -24.68 16.70
N LYS A 799 0.96 -24.77 16.13
CA LYS A 799 0.74 -24.94 14.67
C LYS A 799 -0.06 -23.77 14.12
N TYR A 800 0.43 -23.18 13.04
CA TYR A 800 -0.26 -22.09 12.35
C TYR A 800 -0.97 -22.59 11.09
N GLU A 801 -2.21 -22.16 10.94
CA GLU A 801 -2.97 -22.30 9.71
C GLU A 801 -3.72 -20.98 9.46
N THR A 802 -3.52 -20.39 8.28
CA THR A 802 -4.20 -19.13 7.91
C THR A 802 -5.71 -19.21 8.12
N PRO A 803 -6.29 -18.31 8.94
CA PRO A 803 -7.72 -18.33 9.27
C PRO A 803 -8.58 -18.15 8.02
N GLY A 804 -9.57 -19.02 7.81
CA GLY A 804 -10.51 -18.88 6.69
C GLY A 804 -9.99 -19.36 5.33
N LEU A 805 -8.73 -19.77 5.18
CA LEU A 805 -8.14 -20.16 3.89
C LEU A 805 -8.88 -21.38 3.27
N LYS A 806 -9.16 -22.42 4.06
CA LYS A 806 -9.90 -23.60 3.59
C LYS A 806 -11.32 -23.27 3.15
N GLN A 807 -12.03 -22.46 3.93
CA GLN A 807 -13.38 -22.00 3.61
C GLN A 807 -13.37 -21.15 2.32
N GLY A 808 -12.42 -20.21 2.23
CA GLY A 808 -12.25 -19.38 1.03
C GLY A 808 -11.95 -20.21 -0.22
N ALA A 809 -11.04 -21.18 -0.12
CA ALA A 809 -10.72 -22.09 -1.21
C ALA A 809 -11.94 -22.89 -1.67
N ALA A 810 -12.76 -23.43 -0.73
CA ALA A 810 -13.98 -24.16 -1.06
C ALA A 810 -15.00 -23.28 -1.81
N VAL A 811 -15.19 -22.03 -1.38
CA VAL A 811 -16.06 -21.07 -2.07
C VAL A 811 -15.53 -20.76 -3.47
N THR A 812 -14.23 -20.48 -3.60
CA THR A 812 -13.58 -20.19 -4.89
C THR A 812 -13.76 -21.34 -5.88
N VAL A 813 -13.45 -22.58 -5.46
CA VAL A 813 -13.59 -23.78 -6.32
C VAL A 813 -15.06 -23.99 -6.72
N SER A 814 -15.99 -23.77 -5.78
CA SER A 814 -17.43 -23.89 -6.06
C SER A 814 -17.90 -22.85 -7.10
N CYS A 815 -17.51 -21.59 -6.94
CA CYS A 815 -17.91 -20.52 -7.88
C CYS A 815 -17.33 -20.73 -9.28
N VAL A 816 -16.05 -21.12 -9.39
CA VAL A 816 -15.41 -21.48 -10.66
C VAL A 816 -16.12 -22.69 -11.30
N GLY A 817 -16.40 -23.75 -10.52
CA GLY A 817 -17.10 -24.94 -10.99
C GLY A 817 -18.52 -24.63 -11.52
N ILE A 818 -19.29 -23.82 -10.80
CA ILE A 818 -20.64 -23.37 -11.21
C ILE A 818 -20.52 -22.54 -12.51
N PHE A 819 -19.57 -21.63 -12.64
CA PHE A 819 -19.38 -20.87 -13.88
C PHE A 819 -19.06 -21.77 -15.07
N ILE A 820 -18.16 -22.75 -14.90
CA ILE A 820 -17.79 -23.72 -15.94
C ILE A 820 -19.03 -24.52 -16.32
N LEU A 821 -19.78 -25.07 -15.35
CA LEU A 821 -20.99 -25.87 -15.58
C LEU A 821 -22.04 -25.09 -16.38
N ILE A 822 -22.37 -23.85 -15.96
CA ILE A 822 -23.30 -22.98 -16.68
C ILE A 822 -22.84 -22.75 -18.13
N THR A 823 -21.54 -22.56 -18.33
CA THR A 823 -20.96 -22.33 -19.66
C THR A 823 -21.07 -23.55 -20.55
N LEU A 824 -20.81 -24.75 -20.01
CA LEU A 824 -20.95 -26.02 -20.71
C LEU A 824 -22.41 -26.29 -21.07
N ILE A 825 -23.35 -26.17 -20.13
CA ILE A 825 -24.79 -26.33 -20.39
C ILE A 825 -25.26 -25.43 -21.54
N LYS A 826 -24.85 -24.16 -21.53
CA LYS A 826 -25.18 -23.21 -22.62
C LYS A 826 -24.57 -23.60 -23.96
N LYS A 827 -23.39 -24.19 -23.97
CA LYS A 827 -22.70 -24.64 -25.20
C LYS A 827 -23.41 -25.90 -25.79
N TYR A 828 -23.68 -26.91 -24.96
CA TYR A 828 -24.34 -28.13 -25.40
C TYR A 828 -25.79 -27.91 -25.85
N GLY A 829 -26.55 -27.11 -25.11
CA GLY A 829 -27.92 -26.76 -25.50
C GLY A 829 -28.01 -26.03 -26.85
N ARG A 830 -27.00 -25.20 -27.19
CA ARG A 830 -26.92 -24.55 -28.53
C ARG A 830 -26.56 -25.53 -29.64
N THR A 831 -25.76 -26.55 -29.36
CA THR A 831 -25.34 -27.57 -30.34
C THR A 831 -26.51 -28.48 -30.69
N GLN A 832 -27.28 -28.94 -29.71
CA GLN A 832 -28.49 -29.73 -29.96
C GLN A 832 -29.58 -28.96 -30.74
N PHE A 833 -29.73 -27.65 -30.44
CA PHE A 833 -30.71 -26.83 -31.19
C PHE A 833 -30.30 -26.59 -32.64
N ARG A 834 -28.98 -26.48 -32.91
CA ARG A 834 -28.45 -26.39 -34.29
C ARG A 834 -28.62 -27.71 -35.03
N HIS A 835 -28.37 -28.87 -34.42
CA HIS A 835 -28.61 -30.19 -35.01
C HIS A 835 -30.07 -30.41 -35.33
N LYS A 836 -30.99 -30.02 -34.45
CA LYS A 836 -32.44 -30.15 -34.70
C LYS A 836 -32.95 -29.26 -35.85
N ASN A 837 -32.30 -28.11 -36.10
CA ASN A 837 -32.67 -27.20 -37.21
C ASN A 837 -31.94 -27.51 -38.50
N SER A 838 -30.88 -28.33 -38.52
CA SER A 838 -30.21 -28.82 -39.71
C SER A 838 -30.80 -30.13 -40.25
N VAL A 839 -31.65 -30.78 -39.46
CA VAL A 839 -32.40 -32.04 -39.82
C VAL A 839 -33.88 -31.74 -40.18
N LYS A 840 -34.32 -30.48 -40.06
CA LYS A 840 -35.53 -29.94 -40.68
C LYS A 840 -35.15 -29.11 -41.91
#